data_a4ed3df392aa2aed9cd7905bee862621
#
_entry.id   a4ed3df392aa2aed9cd7905bee862621
#
_cell.length_a   1.000
_cell.length_b   1.000
_cell.length_c   1.000
_cell.angle_alpha   90.00
_cell.angle_beta   90.00
_cell.angle_gamma   90.00
#
_symmetry.space_group_name_H-M   'P 1'
#
loop_
_entity.id
_entity.type
_entity.pdbx_description
1 polymer ?
#
loop_
_entity_poly.entity_id
_entity_poly.type
_entity_poly.pdbx_seq_one_letter_code
_entity_poly.pdbx_strand_id
1 'polypeptide(L)'
;MLLGKFHHVQAGGVAQRARRGTLPRTVVTAAAPGEKLSALELLRRENELLRQTLDVANVPVDSVVEPRATSTATAPRPAAPSAGSSLTNAAGAQLQLLDEAGNAVAGPEDYWSPCIEVPENMEYVDEYGPISTIPDHDGTMCFKWDNTLWSAAEHFKYRWNVFKNIRAAIDQNEGGFEKFSQGYKYYGFNRGECNGQTGIWYREWAPGAKALALVGDFNNWTPVEGHWAFKNQYGTWELFLPDKPDGTSAIPHRTKVKARIECADGSWQDKIPAWIKWSTQEWNEVLFNGVYWEPPEKGAPGEVDPDKQYTFKYPRPPKPRALRIYECHVGMSSEEPKVNSYLEFRRDVLPRIRALGYNAIQIMAIQEHAYYGSFGYHVTNFFGVSSRCGTPEELKALVDEAHRMGMIVLMDIVHSHASKNTNDGINMFDGTDGMYFHGGPRGNHWMWDSRCFNYGNWETMRFLLSNARWWMDEYKFDGYRFDGVTSMMYHHHGLSYTFTGNYGEYFGMNTDVDAVVYLMLVNQLLHDLFPNCVTIGEDVSGMPGFCRPWQEGGVGFDYRLQMAIADKWIEVMKLHDDYAWNMGNLVHTLTNRRYAEACVGYAESHDQALVGDKTIAFWLMDKDMYDHMAVPGSGPQSLVVDRGVALHKMIRLLTIALGGDSYLNFMGNEFGHPEWIDFPRVDSYDPSTGKFVPGNGGSLHLCRRRWDLADAEFLKYKFLQAFDRAMCHLDKAFGYMSAPNTYISRKDEGDKMIVFERGDLVFVFNFHPGQSYQDYRVGCREAGPYRLVLSSDEEVFGGYRNNTKDADVTFQTQAGNFDNRPHSFQVYAPARTCAVYAPAEWADKDADRKPHGVPGLGVKDLGPYFSR
;
A
#
# COMPACT_ATOMS: atom_id res chain seq x y z
N MET A 1 6.97 -4.30 -10.48
CA MET A 1 7.48 -2.95 -10.25
C MET A 1 8.43 -2.37 -11.27
N LEU A 2 9.11 -3.09 -12.06
CA LEU A 2 9.91 -2.61 -13.21
C LEU A 2 9.36 -3.23 -14.49
N LEU A 3 8.09 -3.04 -14.75
CA LEU A 3 7.47 -3.44 -16.02
C LEU A 3 7.85 -2.43 -17.09
N GLY A 4 8.84 -2.83 -17.82
CA GLY A 4 9.45 -2.30 -18.99
C GLY A 4 8.86 -1.10 -19.70
N LYS A 5 9.47 0.03 -19.55
CA LYS A 5 9.46 1.08 -20.57
C LYS A 5 10.83 1.14 -21.24
N PHE A 6 11.11 0.19 -22.13
CA PHE A 6 12.11 0.38 -23.17
C PHE A 6 11.40 0.46 -24.51
N HIS A 7 11.05 1.66 -24.94
CA HIS A 7 10.76 1.93 -26.33
C HIS A 7 12.06 2.00 -27.11
N HIS A 8 12.19 1.13 -28.11
CA HIS A 8 13.18 1.25 -29.18
C HIS A 8 12.97 2.59 -29.89
N VAL A 9 13.90 3.52 -29.72
CA VAL A 9 14.07 4.64 -30.64
C VAL A 9 15.06 4.20 -31.69
N GLN A 10 14.56 3.95 -32.91
CA GLN A 10 15.42 3.84 -34.10
C GLN A 10 16.03 5.21 -34.38
N ALA A 11 17.36 5.22 -34.47
CA ALA A 11 18.14 6.38 -34.83
C ALA A 11 17.98 6.69 -36.33
N GLY A 12 17.39 7.83 -36.63
CA GLY A 12 17.49 8.51 -37.91
C GLY A 12 18.31 9.79 -37.73
N GLY A 13 19.51 9.79 -38.35
CA GLY A 13 20.44 10.87 -38.19
C GLY A 13 20.07 12.15 -38.92
N VAL A 14 20.32 13.31 -38.31
CA VAL A 14 20.76 14.53 -39.00
C VAL A 14 21.76 15.27 -38.12
N ALA A 15 22.96 15.47 -38.65
CA ALA A 15 24.01 16.23 -38.02
C ALA A 15 23.75 17.74 -38.22
N GLN A 16 23.82 18.54 -37.13
CA GLN A 16 24.17 19.95 -37.26
C GLN A 16 25.09 20.42 -36.13
N ARG A 17 26.16 21.11 -36.55
CA ARG A 17 27.24 21.67 -35.75
C ARG A 17 26.75 22.85 -34.91
N ALA A 18 27.10 22.91 -33.63
CA ALA A 18 27.19 24.13 -32.87
C ALA A 18 28.41 24.19 -31.97
N ARG A 19 28.95 25.37 -31.83
CA ARG A 19 30.30 25.78 -31.45
C ARG A 19 30.64 25.52 -29.97
N ARG A 20 31.91 25.22 -29.73
CA ARG A 20 32.60 25.11 -28.48
C ARG A 20 32.65 26.44 -27.71
N GLY A 21 32.24 26.43 -26.43
CA GLY A 21 32.62 27.36 -25.42
C GLY A 21 33.46 26.65 -24.35
N THR A 22 34.68 27.15 -24.16
CA THR A 22 35.68 26.58 -23.24
C THR A 22 35.41 27.05 -21.81
N LEU A 23 35.28 26.09 -20.89
CA LEU A 23 35.48 26.28 -19.44
C LEU A 23 36.84 25.74 -18.99
N PRO A 24 37.52 26.31 -17.96
CA PRO A 24 38.89 25.97 -17.61
C PRO A 24 38.99 24.60 -16.98
N ARG A 25 39.93 23.81 -17.48
CA ARG A 25 40.34 22.52 -16.91
C ARG A 25 41.20 22.76 -15.65
N THR A 26 40.72 22.29 -14.51
CA THR A 26 41.58 22.04 -13.34
C THR A 26 42.39 20.79 -13.61
N VAL A 27 43.70 20.91 -13.62
CA VAL A 27 44.62 19.81 -13.85
C VAL A 27 44.72 19.00 -12.55
N VAL A 28 44.15 17.80 -12.55
CA VAL A 28 44.49 16.80 -11.51
C VAL A 28 45.69 16.02 -12.00
N THR A 29 46.79 16.17 -11.35
CA THR A 29 48.02 15.39 -11.59
C THR A 29 47.79 13.95 -11.14
N ALA A 30 47.80 13.03 -12.10
CA ALA A 30 47.76 11.60 -11.88
C ALA A 30 49.01 11.12 -11.14
N ALA A 31 48.81 10.30 -10.12
CA ALA A 31 49.87 9.57 -9.46
C ALA A 31 50.44 8.49 -10.38
N ALA A 32 51.72 8.21 -10.22
CA ALA A 32 52.45 7.22 -11.01
C ALA A 32 51.92 5.79 -10.80
N PRO A 33 51.94 4.92 -11.80
CA PRO A 33 51.38 3.57 -11.71
C PRO A 33 52.32 2.69 -10.87
N GLY A 34 51.83 2.27 -9.69
CA GLY A 34 52.55 1.27 -8.87
C GLY A 34 52.31 1.23 -7.37
N GLU A 35 51.71 2.24 -6.76
CA GLU A 35 51.48 2.22 -5.29
C GLU A 35 50.04 1.86 -4.96
N LYS A 36 49.83 0.70 -4.31
CA LYS A 36 48.57 0.34 -3.67
C LYS A 36 48.52 1.01 -2.28
N LEU A 37 47.84 2.14 -2.18
CA LEU A 37 47.51 2.75 -0.90
C LEU A 37 46.46 1.90 -0.16
N SER A 38 46.62 1.73 1.14
CA SER A 38 45.62 1.04 1.98
C SER A 38 44.35 1.88 2.10
N ALA A 39 43.21 1.22 2.32
CA ALA A 39 41.90 1.88 2.50
C ALA A 39 41.94 2.98 3.62
N LEU A 40 42.78 2.82 4.59
CA LEU A 40 42.98 3.78 5.70
C LEU A 40 43.72 5.06 5.24
N GLU A 41 44.63 4.95 4.28
CA GLU A 41 45.34 6.09 3.70
C GLU A 41 44.50 6.89 2.73
N LEU A 42 43.59 6.22 2.00
CA LEU A 42 42.59 6.87 1.19
C LEU A 42 41.57 7.66 2.03
N LEU A 43 41.06 7.09 3.11
CA LEU A 43 40.19 7.77 4.07
C LEU A 43 40.86 8.97 4.78
N ARG A 44 42.15 8.92 5.07
CA ARG A 44 42.88 10.06 5.64
C ARG A 44 43.03 11.20 4.65
N ARG A 45 43.30 10.91 3.37
CA ARG A 45 43.37 11.93 2.31
C ARG A 45 42.00 12.57 2.03
N GLU A 46 40.95 11.79 2.06
CA GLU A 46 39.57 12.29 1.88
C GLU A 46 39.13 13.21 3.03
N ASN A 47 39.46 12.86 4.28
CA ASN A 47 39.20 13.71 5.45
C ASN A 47 40.05 14.99 5.47
N GLU A 48 41.26 14.97 4.91
CA GLU A 48 42.10 16.16 4.78
C GLU A 48 41.58 17.11 3.69
N LEU A 49 41.04 16.57 2.58
CA LEU A 49 40.39 17.34 1.54
C LEU A 49 39.08 17.97 2.03
N LEU A 50 38.27 17.24 2.81
CA LEU A 50 37.04 17.75 3.45
C LEU A 50 37.37 18.88 4.48
N ARG A 51 38.40 18.78 5.26
CA ARG A 51 38.85 19.87 6.17
C ARG A 51 39.30 21.11 5.42
N GLN A 52 40.04 20.96 4.33
CA GLN A 52 40.44 22.09 3.46
C GLN A 52 39.24 22.75 2.75
N THR A 53 38.17 22.02 2.49
CA THR A 53 36.94 22.56 1.88
C THR A 53 36.08 23.30 2.91
N LEU A 54 36.10 22.86 4.19
CA LEU A 54 35.38 23.50 5.29
C LEU A 54 36.07 24.78 5.81
N ASP A 55 37.40 24.90 5.70
CA ASP A 55 38.13 26.13 6.07
C ASP A 55 37.89 27.31 5.10
N VAL A 56 37.28 27.07 3.93
CA VAL A 56 36.95 28.11 2.97
C VAL A 56 35.53 28.68 3.19
N ALA A 57 34.68 28.03 4.01
CA ALA A 57 33.32 28.48 4.35
C ALA A 57 33.31 29.01 5.82
N ASN A 58 33.69 30.26 6.02
CA ASN A 58 33.56 30.94 7.30
C ASN A 58 32.09 31.11 7.68
N VAL A 59 31.56 30.27 8.59
CA VAL A 59 30.30 30.52 9.30
C VAL A 59 30.54 30.30 10.80
N PRO A 60 30.23 31.29 11.68
CA PRO A 60 30.36 31.14 13.12
C PRO A 60 29.27 30.28 13.72
N VAL A 61 29.64 29.32 14.57
CA VAL A 61 28.72 28.56 15.42
C VAL A 61 28.59 29.32 16.74
N ASP A 62 27.40 29.83 17.03
CA ASP A 62 26.91 30.02 18.42
C ASP A 62 25.43 30.41 18.41
N SER A 63 24.58 29.51 18.92
CA SER A 63 23.52 29.80 19.91
C SER A 63 22.56 28.61 20.08
N VAL A 64 22.77 27.93 21.18
CA VAL A 64 21.84 26.91 21.74
C VAL A 64 20.74 27.67 22.50
N VAL A 65 19.48 27.43 22.17
CA VAL A 65 18.33 27.86 22.95
C VAL A 65 17.54 26.62 23.41
N GLU A 66 17.42 26.48 24.72
CA GLU A 66 16.63 25.43 25.38
C GLU A 66 15.10 25.65 25.23
N PRO A 67 14.29 24.58 25.18
CA PRO A 67 12.83 24.70 25.05
C PRO A 67 12.15 24.93 26.40
N ARG A 68 11.26 25.92 26.45
CA ARG A 68 10.33 26.18 27.57
C ARG A 68 9.06 25.31 27.44
N ALA A 69 8.73 24.63 28.53
CA ALA A 69 7.47 23.91 28.70
C ALA A 69 6.28 24.87 28.84
N THR A 70 5.18 24.62 28.12
CA THR A 70 3.91 25.29 28.33
C THR A 70 2.84 24.32 28.79
N SER A 71 2.13 24.70 29.84
CA SER A 71 1.08 23.96 30.52
C SER A 71 -0.24 23.97 29.75
N THR A 72 -0.90 22.82 29.73
CA THR A 72 -2.26 22.65 29.21
C THR A 72 -3.31 23.01 30.26
N ALA A 73 -4.26 23.90 29.88
CA ALA A 73 -5.48 24.16 30.63
C ALA A 73 -6.65 23.45 29.92
N THR A 74 -7.35 22.60 30.63
CA THR A 74 -8.56 21.88 30.18
C THR A 74 -9.80 22.75 30.38
N ALA A 75 -10.64 22.88 29.33
CA ALA A 75 -11.98 23.49 29.42
C ALA A 75 -13.08 22.41 29.57
N PRO A 76 -14.21 22.67 30.22
CA PRO A 76 -15.21 21.65 30.54
C PRO A 76 -16.16 21.33 29.37
N ARG A 77 -16.53 20.07 29.28
CA ARG A 77 -17.39 19.41 28.31
C ARG A 77 -18.89 19.75 28.48
N PRO A 78 -19.66 19.96 27.40
CA PRO A 78 -21.12 19.96 27.48
C PRO A 78 -21.70 18.53 27.36
N ALA A 79 -22.84 18.29 27.97
CA ALA A 79 -23.50 16.99 28.04
C ALA A 79 -24.18 16.61 26.71
N ALA A 80 -24.07 15.32 26.35
CA ALA A 80 -24.54 14.73 25.09
C ALA A 80 -26.04 14.35 25.14
N PRO A 81 -26.75 14.37 23.99
CA PRO A 81 -28.07 13.74 23.84
C PRO A 81 -27.92 12.24 23.49
N SER A 82 -28.82 11.44 24.03
CA SER A 82 -28.87 9.99 23.95
C SER A 82 -29.57 9.50 22.70
N ALA A 83 -28.97 8.62 21.93
CA ALA A 83 -29.47 7.43 21.21
C ALA A 83 -28.63 7.15 20.00
N GLY A 84 -27.63 6.30 20.11
CA GLY A 84 -26.87 5.72 18.99
C GLY A 84 -27.14 4.23 18.86
N SER A 85 -27.03 3.69 17.67
CA SER A 85 -27.00 2.26 17.46
C SER A 85 -25.76 1.66 18.11
N SER A 86 -25.92 0.56 18.83
CA SER A 86 -24.83 -0.15 19.48
C SER A 86 -24.36 -1.30 18.62
N LEU A 87 -23.06 -1.34 18.36
CA LEU A 87 -22.38 -2.56 17.93
C LEU A 87 -22.06 -3.39 19.17
N THR A 88 -22.15 -4.71 19.02
CA THR A 88 -21.67 -5.64 20.05
C THR A 88 -20.50 -6.44 19.49
N ASN A 89 -19.48 -6.68 20.30
CA ASN A 89 -18.43 -7.62 19.96
C ASN A 89 -18.85 -9.08 20.18
N ALA A 90 -18.00 -10.04 19.87
CA ALA A 90 -18.21 -11.45 20.10
C ALA A 90 -18.57 -11.84 21.56
N ALA A 91 -18.19 -11.02 22.52
CA ALA A 91 -18.53 -11.18 23.94
C ALA A 91 -19.87 -10.51 24.33
N GLY A 92 -20.60 -9.90 23.38
CA GLY A 92 -21.88 -9.23 23.63
C GLY A 92 -21.77 -7.86 24.31
N ALA A 93 -20.57 -7.28 24.42
CA ALA A 93 -20.37 -5.94 24.97
C ALA A 93 -20.72 -4.86 23.93
N GLN A 94 -21.43 -3.83 24.37
CA GLN A 94 -21.81 -2.71 23.53
C GLN A 94 -20.61 -1.80 23.23
N LEU A 95 -20.38 -1.51 21.95
CA LEU A 95 -19.40 -0.56 21.47
C LEU A 95 -20.08 0.74 21.11
N GLN A 96 -19.51 1.84 21.50
CA GLN A 96 -20.02 3.16 21.15
C GLN A 96 -19.16 3.75 20.03
N LEU A 97 -19.82 4.08 18.92
CA LEU A 97 -19.17 4.77 17.80
C LEU A 97 -19.19 6.27 18.03
N LEU A 98 -18.06 6.93 17.79
CA LEU A 98 -17.92 8.38 17.97
C LEU A 98 -17.46 9.01 16.64
N ASP A 99 -17.92 10.24 16.38
CA ASP A 99 -17.40 11.08 15.30
C ASP A 99 -15.99 11.64 15.63
N GLU A 100 -15.41 12.41 14.72
CA GLU A 100 -14.08 13.03 14.92
C GLU A 100 -14.04 14.01 16.09
N ALA A 101 -15.19 14.57 16.47
CA ALA A 101 -15.31 15.47 17.60
C ALA A 101 -15.56 14.73 18.93
N GLY A 102 -15.70 13.39 18.90
CA GLY A 102 -15.96 12.54 20.05
C GLY A 102 -17.45 12.49 20.45
N ASN A 103 -18.38 12.76 19.51
CA ASN A 103 -19.82 12.62 19.75
C ASN A 103 -20.31 11.23 19.30
N ALA A 104 -21.28 10.66 20.01
CA ALA A 104 -21.89 9.38 19.64
C ALA A 104 -22.61 9.46 18.29
N VAL A 105 -22.33 8.49 17.41
CA VAL A 105 -22.88 8.40 16.02
C VAL A 105 -23.86 7.24 15.91
N ALA A 106 -24.91 7.43 15.17
CA ALA A 106 -25.94 6.42 14.92
C ALA A 106 -25.58 5.56 13.70
N GLY A 107 -25.03 4.35 13.95
CA GLY A 107 -24.97 3.26 12.98
C GLY A 107 -23.69 3.09 12.16
N PRO A 108 -23.41 1.85 11.76
CA PRO A 108 -22.17 1.47 11.10
C PRO A 108 -22.17 1.61 9.57
N GLU A 109 -23.16 2.24 8.98
CA GLU A 109 -23.35 2.29 7.51
C GLU A 109 -22.58 3.43 6.84
N ASP A 110 -21.70 4.09 7.58
CA ASP A 110 -20.94 5.22 7.08
C ASP A 110 -19.73 4.76 6.26
N TYR A 111 -19.41 5.43 5.16
CA TYR A 111 -18.15 5.28 4.41
C TYR A 111 -16.92 5.58 5.25
N TRP A 112 -17.10 6.33 6.24
CA TRP A 112 -16.15 6.75 7.21
C TRP A 112 -16.45 6.03 8.52
N SER A 113 -15.63 5.11 8.90
CA SER A 113 -15.76 4.46 10.19
C SER A 113 -15.41 5.46 11.30
N PRO A 114 -16.32 5.73 12.23
CA PRO A 114 -16.05 6.64 13.36
C PRO A 114 -15.03 6.04 14.33
N CYS A 115 -14.46 6.86 15.21
CA CYS A 115 -13.65 6.36 16.32
C CYS A 115 -14.47 5.45 17.23
N ILE A 116 -13.84 4.42 17.77
CA ILE A 116 -14.47 3.40 18.60
C ILE A 116 -14.08 3.62 20.06
N GLU A 117 -15.04 3.72 20.98
CA GLU A 117 -14.81 3.61 22.42
C GLU A 117 -15.23 2.22 22.91
N VAL A 118 -14.34 1.56 23.64
CA VAL A 118 -14.61 0.27 24.27
C VAL A 118 -14.45 0.37 25.80
N PRO A 119 -15.20 -0.43 26.59
CA PRO A 119 -14.99 -0.50 28.03
C PRO A 119 -13.55 -0.88 28.39
N GLU A 120 -13.02 -0.32 29.50
CA GLU A 120 -11.61 -0.49 29.90
C GLU A 120 -11.16 -1.95 30.07
N ASN A 121 -12.07 -2.84 30.43
CA ASN A 121 -11.77 -4.25 30.74
C ASN A 121 -12.21 -5.22 29.63
N MET A 122 -12.43 -4.75 28.42
CA MET A 122 -12.88 -5.61 27.32
C MET A 122 -11.68 -6.19 26.55
N GLU A 123 -11.63 -7.50 26.42
CA GLU A 123 -10.71 -8.21 25.51
C GLU A 123 -11.42 -8.43 24.18
N TYR A 124 -10.79 -8.02 23.09
CA TYR A 124 -11.32 -8.26 21.75
C TYR A 124 -11.01 -9.66 21.27
N VAL A 125 -12.01 -10.37 20.73
CA VAL A 125 -11.88 -11.69 20.13
C VAL A 125 -12.43 -11.66 18.72
N ASP A 126 -11.64 -12.13 17.73
CA ASP A 126 -12.11 -12.27 16.34
C ASP A 126 -13.20 -13.33 16.23
N GLU A 127 -14.23 -13.02 15.42
CA GLU A 127 -15.16 -14.03 14.94
C GLU A 127 -14.72 -14.50 13.54
N TYR A 128 -14.45 -15.82 13.45
CA TYR A 128 -14.12 -16.44 12.15
C TYR A 128 -15.40 -16.96 11.49
N GLY A 129 -15.48 -16.74 10.15
CA GLY A 129 -16.47 -17.41 9.32
C GLY A 129 -16.14 -18.89 9.11
N PRO A 130 -17.13 -19.70 8.73
CA PRO A 130 -16.91 -21.11 8.40
C PRO A 130 -16.28 -21.25 7.01
N ILE A 131 -15.39 -22.21 6.84
CA ILE A 131 -14.88 -22.58 5.52
C ILE A 131 -16.02 -23.11 4.64
N SER A 132 -16.23 -22.47 3.49
CA SER A 132 -17.27 -22.80 2.54
C SER A 132 -17.01 -24.13 1.82
N THR A 133 -18.10 -24.84 1.51
CA THR A 133 -18.06 -25.97 0.58
C THR A 133 -17.89 -25.47 -0.86
N ILE A 134 -17.17 -26.23 -1.69
CA ILE A 134 -17.01 -25.89 -3.10
C ILE A 134 -18.35 -26.09 -3.84
N PRO A 135 -18.84 -25.07 -4.57
CA PRO A 135 -20.07 -25.21 -5.36
C PRO A 135 -19.94 -26.27 -6.44
N ASP A 136 -21.03 -27.00 -6.70
CA ASP A 136 -21.08 -28.03 -7.73
C ASP A 136 -21.39 -27.43 -9.12
N HIS A 137 -20.33 -27.04 -9.83
CA HIS A 137 -20.35 -26.61 -11.24
C HIS A 137 -18.99 -26.84 -11.89
N ASP A 138 -18.84 -26.46 -13.16
CA ASP A 138 -17.65 -26.69 -13.97
C ASP A 138 -16.67 -25.48 -14.05
N GLY A 139 -16.87 -24.44 -13.25
CA GLY A 139 -16.02 -23.25 -13.22
C GLY A 139 -16.41 -22.13 -14.20
N THR A 140 -17.52 -22.29 -14.92
CA THR A 140 -17.94 -21.33 -15.96
C THR A 140 -19.03 -20.35 -15.51
N MET A 141 -19.39 -20.30 -14.22
CA MET A 141 -20.48 -19.43 -13.73
C MET A 141 -20.20 -17.93 -13.92
N CYS A 142 -18.94 -17.51 -13.92
CA CYS A 142 -18.59 -16.10 -14.18
C CYS A 142 -18.84 -15.68 -15.65
N PHE A 143 -19.09 -16.61 -16.59
CA PHE A 143 -19.35 -16.32 -18.01
C PHE A 143 -20.64 -15.53 -18.24
N LYS A 144 -21.56 -15.53 -17.26
CA LYS A 144 -22.76 -14.68 -17.28
C LYS A 144 -22.43 -13.17 -17.33
N TRP A 145 -21.23 -12.80 -16.90
CA TRP A 145 -20.75 -11.41 -16.89
C TRP A 145 -19.96 -11.05 -18.14
N ASP A 146 -19.35 -12.04 -18.80
CA ASP A 146 -18.54 -11.86 -20.01
C ASP A 146 -18.69 -13.08 -20.93
N ASN A 147 -19.54 -12.97 -21.96
CA ASN A 147 -19.82 -14.04 -22.91
C ASN A 147 -18.59 -14.43 -23.77
N THR A 148 -17.58 -13.57 -23.86
CA THR A 148 -16.37 -13.85 -24.64
C THR A 148 -15.55 -14.97 -23.99
N LEU A 149 -15.73 -15.20 -22.69
CA LEU A 149 -15.07 -16.27 -21.92
C LEU A 149 -15.40 -17.69 -22.44
N TRP A 150 -16.49 -17.87 -23.19
CA TRP A 150 -16.80 -19.17 -23.79
C TRP A 150 -15.69 -19.68 -24.72
N SER A 151 -14.90 -18.81 -25.31
CA SER A 151 -13.72 -19.18 -26.10
C SER A 151 -12.61 -19.84 -25.28
N ALA A 152 -12.62 -19.63 -23.95
CA ALA A 152 -11.63 -20.16 -23.01
C ALA A 152 -12.23 -21.20 -22.02
N ALA A 153 -13.41 -21.74 -22.32
CA ALA A 153 -14.17 -22.60 -21.41
C ALA A 153 -13.35 -23.80 -20.89
N GLU A 154 -12.56 -24.46 -21.76
CA GLU A 154 -11.76 -25.62 -21.38
C GLU A 154 -10.65 -25.26 -20.38
N HIS A 155 -10.08 -24.05 -20.48
CA HIS A 155 -9.11 -23.56 -19.48
C HIS A 155 -9.77 -23.35 -18.12
N PHE A 156 -10.96 -22.74 -18.08
CA PHE A 156 -11.72 -22.52 -16.83
C PHE A 156 -12.12 -23.85 -16.18
N LYS A 157 -12.61 -24.81 -16.96
CA LYS A 157 -12.94 -26.15 -16.46
C LYS A 157 -11.70 -26.88 -15.92
N TYR A 158 -10.58 -26.78 -16.62
CA TYR A 158 -9.32 -27.38 -16.18
C TYR A 158 -8.86 -26.80 -14.85
N ARG A 159 -8.71 -25.48 -14.75
CA ARG A 159 -8.27 -24.84 -13.50
C ARG A 159 -9.23 -25.07 -12.33
N TRP A 160 -10.56 -25.11 -12.61
CA TRP A 160 -11.57 -25.42 -11.60
C TRP A 160 -11.44 -26.86 -11.09
N ASN A 161 -11.14 -27.81 -11.95
CA ASN A 161 -10.89 -29.19 -11.54
C ASN A 161 -9.59 -29.30 -10.72
N VAL A 162 -8.53 -28.59 -11.10
CA VAL A 162 -7.28 -28.52 -10.31
C VAL A 162 -7.58 -27.96 -8.92
N PHE A 163 -8.29 -26.84 -8.83
CA PHE A 163 -8.71 -26.22 -7.56
C PHE A 163 -9.51 -27.21 -6.69
N LYS A 164 -10.53 -27.86 -7.26
CA LYS A 164 -11.34 -28.86 -6.51
C LYS A 164 -10.50 -30.02 -6.01
N ASN A 165 -9.60 -30.55 -6.82
CA ASN A 165 -8.77 -31.69 -6.47
C ASN A 165 -7.78 -31.36 -5.35
N ILE A 166 -7.12 -30.19 -5.41
CA ILE A 166 -6.22 -29.72 -4.37
C ILE A 166 -7.01 -29.52 -3.06
N ARG A 167 -8.17 -28.86 -3.14
CA ARG A 167 -9.00 -28.59 -1.97
C ARG A 167 -9.49 -29.89 -1.32
N ALA A 168 -9.96 -30.87 -2.11
CA ALA A 168 -10.35 -32.19 -1.61
C ALA A 168 -9.18 -32.97 -1.00
N ALA A 169 -7.98 -32.89 -1.59
CA ALA A 169 -6.79 -33.52 -1.04
C ALA A 169 -6.37 -32.90 0.30
N ILE A 170 -6.48 -31.59 0.45
CA ILE A 170 -6.24 -30.90 1.72
C ILE A 170 -7.25 -31.38 2.79
N ASP A 171 -8.54 -31.42 2.45
CA ASP A 171 -9.56 -31.86 3.40
C ASP A 171 -9.38 -33.30 3.84
N GLN A 172 -8.99 -34.16 2.90
CA GLN A 172 -8.80 -35.59 3.17
C GLN A 172 -7.53 -35.87 3.97
N ASN A 173 -6.41 -35.20 3.69
CA ASN A 173 -5.09 -35.60 4.20
C ASN A 173 -4.58 -34.70 5.33
N GLU A 174 -5.08 -33.47 5.47
CA GLU A 174 -4.53 -32.47 6.41
C GLU A 174 -5.48 -32.11 7.55
N GLY A 175 -6.67 -32.71 7.56
CA GLY A 175 -7.70 -32.43 8.57
C GLY A 175 -8.47 -31.13 8.30
N GLY A 176 -8.52 -30.71 7.03
CA GLY A 176 -9.31 -29.60 6.56
C GLY A 176 -8.49 -28.38 6.19
N PHE A 177 -9.10 -27.52 5.36
CA PHE A 177 -8.45 -26.35 4.80
C PHE A 177 -8.07 -25.31 5.89
N GLU A 178 -8.91 -25.17 6.90
CA GLU A 178 -8.64 -24.30 8.05
C GLU A 178 -7.36 -24.72 8.77
N LYS A 179 -7.22 -26.02 9.07
CA LYS A 179 -6.03 -26.54 9.76
C LYS A 179 -4.77 -26.45 8.89
N PHE A 180 -4.89 -26.73 7.59
CA PHE A 180 -3.79 -26.62 6.64
C PHE A 180 -3.19 -25.21 6.61
N SER A 181 -4.02 -24.18 6.72
CA SER A 181 -3.61 -22.77 6.75
C SER A 181 -3.05 -22.31 8.11
N GLN A 182 -2.99 -23.15 9.11
CA GLN A 182 -2.42 -22.86 10.43
C GLN A 182 -1.03 -23.49 10.61
N GLY A 183 -0.24 -23.58 9.54
CA GLY A 183 1.11 -24.15 9.60
C GLY A 183 2.01 -23.52 10.67
N TYR A 184 1.84 -22.21 10.96
CA TYR A 184 2.57 -21.50 12.03
C TYR A 184 2.27 -22.00 13.45
N LYS A 185 1.19 -22.78 13.66
CA LYS A 185 0.92 -23.48 14.94
C LYS A 185 1.63 -24.83 15.02
N TYR A 186 2.24 -25.29 13.93
CA TYR A 186 2.99 -26.55 13.89
C TYR A 186 4.48 -26.32 13.60
N TYR A 187 4.81 -25.54 12.54
CA TYR A 187 6.17 -25.18 12.16
C TYR A 187 6.70 -23.99 12.98
N GLY A 188 8.01 -23.80 12.98
CA GLY A 188 8.71 -22.82 13.80
C GLY A 188 8.72 -23.20 15.26
N PHE A 189 8.65 -22.22 16.14
CA PHE A 189 8.68 -22.39 17.59
C PHE A 189 7.26 -22.36 18.17
N ASN A 190 6.87 -23.43 18.84
CA ASN A 190 5.55 -23.53 19.48
C ASN A 190 5.67 -24.12 20.89
N ARG A 191 5.02 -23.49 21.87
CA ARG A 191 4.91 -24.08 23.23
C ARG A 191 4.03 -25.31 23.17
N GLY A 192 4.39 -26.35 23.94
CA GLY A 192 3.62 -27.60 24.00
C GLY A 192 4.18 -28.61 24.98
N GLU A 193 3.65 -29.82 24.94
CA GLU A 193 4.06 -30.94 25.80
C GLU A 193 4.67 -32.06 24.98
N CYS A 194 5.62 -32.78 25.60
CA CYS A 194 6.15 -34.04 25.12
C CYS A 194 6.41 -34.96 26.31
N ASN A 195 5.82 -36.15 26.33
CA ASN A 195 5.97 -37.15 27.41
C ASN A 195 5.70 -36.59 28.82
N GLY A 196 4.71 -35.67 28.95
CA GLY A 196 4.34 -35.05 30.23
C GLY A 196 5.27 -33.92 30.68
N GLN A 197 6.18 -33.47 29.85
CA GLN A 197 7.04 -32.29 30.08
C GLN A 197 6.59 -31.16 29.18
N THR A 198 6.42 -29.98 29.76
CA THR A 198 6.24 -28.73 29.01
C THR A 198 7.55 -28.28 28.36
N GLY A 199 7.46 -27.59 27.23
CA GLY A 199 8.66 -27.15 26.54
C GLY A 199 8.35 -26.44 25.21
N ILE A 200 9.36 -26.35 24.35
CA ILE A 200 9.30 -25.76 23.03
C ILE A 200 9.45 -26.84 21.97
N TRP A 201 8.45 -26.96 21.10
CA TRP A 201 8.61 -27.65 19.83
C TRP A 201 9.23 -26.70 18.82
N TYR A 202 10.32 -27.12 18.16
CA TYR A 202 10.86 -26.52 16.98
C TYR A 202 10.69 -27.49 15.81
N ARG A 203 10.02 -27.05 14.73
CA ARG A 203 9.80 -27.85 13.54
C ARG A 203 10.12 -27.04 12.30
N GLU A 204 10.84 -27.67 11.36
CA GLU A 204 11.28 -27.03 10.15
C GLU A 204 11.21 -27.98 8.95
N TRP A 205 10.68 -27.55 7.82
CA TRP A 205 10.69 -28.33 6.60
C TRP A 205 11.99 -28.10 5.84
N ALA A 206 12.82 -29.12 5.71
CA ALA A 206 14.12 -29.08 5.05
C ALA A 206 14.45 -30.44 4.45
N PRO A 207 13.75 -30.85 3.37
CA PRO A 207 13.86 -32.20 2.81
C PRO A 207 15.25 -32.56 2.25
N GLY A 208 16.02 -31.58 1.77
CA GLY A 208 17.38 -31.75 1.26
C GLY A 208 18.47 -31.89 2.33
N ALA A 209 18.18 -31.50 3.57
CA ALA A 209 19.13 -31.52 4.66
C ALA A 209 19.50 -32.97 5.11
N LYS A 210 20.76 -33.19 5.48
CA LYS A 210 21.27 -34.41 6.09
C LYS A 210 21.21 -34.40 7.61
N ALA A 211 21.43 -33.23 8.22
CA ALA A 211 21.31 -32.99 9.65
C ALA A 211 20.80 -31.57 9.90
N LEU A 212 20.11 -31.38 11.03
CA LEU A 212 19.64 -30.07 11.49
C LEU A 212 19.77 -29.97 13.01
N ALA A 213 20.39 -28.90 13.49
CA ALA A 213 20.44 -28.56 14.90
C ALA A 213 20.00 -27.11 15.14
N LEU A 214 19.48 -26.82 16.33
CA LEU A 214 19.19 -25.46 16.75
C LEU A 214 20.40 -24.88 17.52
N VAL A 215 20.85 -23.69 17.14
CA VAL A 215 21.95 -22.96 17.76
C VAL A 215 21.51 -21.53 18.10
N GLY A 216 22.14 -20.93 19.09
CA GLY A 216 21.84 -19.56 19.51
C GLY A 216 22.53 -19.20 20.82
N ASP A 217 22.18 -18.04 21.40
CA ASP A 217 22.76 -17.59 22.66
C ASP A 217 22.46 -18.58 23.81
N PHE A 218 21.34 -19.28 23.78
CA PHE A 218 20.92 -20.26 24.81
C PHE A 218 21.87 -21.46 24.94
N ASN A 219 22.68 -21.76 23.92
CA ASN A 219 23.65 -22.84 23.91
C ASN A 219 25.06 -22.41 23.46
N ASN A 220 25.37 -21.10 23.55
CA ASN A 220 26.63 -20.50 23.11
C ASN A 220 27.00 -20.87 21.66
N TRP A 221 25.99 -20.95 20.79
CA TRP A 221 26.12 -21.26 19.35
C TRP A 221 26.76 -22.64 19.07
N THR A 222 26.74 -23.54 20.06
CA THR A 222 27.29 -24.89 19.94
C THR A 222 26.23 -25.90 20.33
N PRO A 223 25.73 -26.74 19.41
CA PRO A 223 24.68 -27.73 19.74
C PRO A 223 25.26 -28.86 20.56
N VAL A 224 24.54 -29.25 21.60
CA VAL A 224 24.75 -30.51 22.34
C VAL A 224 23.76 -31.57 21.84
N GLU A 225 23.86 -32.83 22.36
CA GLU A 225 23.05 -33.97 21.91
C GLU A 225 21.56 -33.64 21.84
N GLY A 226 20.98 -32.98 22.85
CA GLY A 226 19.57 -32.60 22.90
C GLY A 226 19.14 -31.44 21.99
N HIS A 227 20.02 -30.88 21.18
CA HIS A 227 19.74 -29.75 20.25
C HIS A 227 19.65 -30.20 18.79
N TRP A 228 19.77 -31.51 18.52
CA TRP A 228 19.66 -32.08 17.18
C TRP A 228 18.22 -32.53 16.90
N ALA A 229 17.67 -32.15 15.77
CA ALA A 229 16.34 -32.52 15.33
C ALA A 229 16.35 -33.90 14.63
N PHE A 230 15.17 -34.55 14.61
CA PHE A 230 14.95 -35.77 13.89
C PHE A 230 14.07 -35.56 12.67
N LYS A 231 14.48 -36.10 11.52
CA LYS A 231 13.76 -35.96 10.26
C LYS A 231 12.68 -37.03 10.13
N ASN A 232 11.43 -36.59 9.89
CA ASN A 232 10.33 -37.51 9.58
C ASN A 232 10.30 -37.88 8.09
N GLN A 233 9.37 -38.77 7.71
CA GLN A 233 9.24 -39.26 6.33
C GLN A 233 8.82 -38.20 5.31
N TYR A 234 8.33 -37.03 5.73
CA TYR A 234 7.90 -35.91 4.89
C TYR A 234 8.98 -34.82 4.71
N GLY A 235 10.15 -35.04 5.30
CA GLY A 235 11.25 -34.06 5.25
C GLY A 235 11.16 -32.94 6.28
N THR A 236 10.27 -33.07 7.25
CA THR A 236 10.17 -32.16 8.39
C THR A 236 11.12 -32.62 9.49
N TRP A 237 11.91 -31.72 10.02
CA TRP A 237 12.79 -31.90 11.17
C TRP A 237 12.06 -31.47 12.44
N GLU A 238 12.10 -32.28 13.48
CA GLU A 238 11.37 -32.08 14.74
C GLU A 238 12.35 -32.15 15.92
N LEU A 239 12.27 -31.13 16.80
CA LEU A 239 13.06 -31.03 18.03
C LEU A 239 12.15 -30.58 19.17
N PHE A 240 12.22 -31.27 20.32
CA PHE A 240 11.57 -30.84 21.56
C PHE A 240 12.62 -30.43 22.58
N LEU A 241 12.51 -29.18 23.08
CA LEU A 241 13.35 -28.64 24.13
C LEU A 241 12.50 -28.52 25.41
N PRO A 242 12.70 -29.39 26.43
CA PRO A 242 11.95 -29.29 27.67
C PRO A 242 12.32 -28.04 28.46
N ASP A 243 11.37 -27.50 29.19
CA ASP A 243 11.61 -26.40 30.11
C ASP A 243 12.66 -26.79 31.17
N LYS A 244 13.33 -25.81 31.69
CA LYS A 244 14.35 -25.99 32.73
C LYS A 244 13.70 -26.51 34.02
N PRO A 245 14.48 -27.14 34.91
CA PRO A 245 13.95 -27.68 36.17
C PRO A 245 13.28 -26.66 37.10
N ASP A 246 13.61 -25.39 36.92
CA ASP A 246 12.99 -24.26 37.63
C ASP A 246 11.66 -23.78 36.99
N GLY A 247 11.22 -24.41 35.90
CA GLY A 247 10.01 -24.06 35.16
C GLY A 247 10.20 -22.95 34.13
N THR A 248 11.40 -22.38 33.97
CA THR A 248 11.66 -21.38 32.95
C THR A 248 11.86 -22.02 31.58
N SER A 249 11.57 -21.23 30.53
CA SER A 249 11.70 -21.67 29.14
C SER A 249 13.13 -22.09 28.82
N ALA A 250 13.30 -23.17 28.03
CA ALA A 250 14.60 -23.61 27.51
C ALA A 250 15.32 -22.50 26.72
N ILE A 251 14.56 -21.75 25.93
CA ILE A 251 15.03 -20.57 25.18
C ILE A 251 14.31 -19.35 25.77
N PRO A 252 15.01 -18.42 26.40
CA PRO A 252 14.42 -17.17 26.89
C PRO A 252 13.86 -16.31 25.74
N HIS A 253 12.83 -15.52 26.03
CA HIS A 253 12.36 -14.46 25.13
C HIS A 253 13.52 -13.56 24.68
N ARG A 254 13.52 -13.11 23.41
CA ARG A 254 14.56 -12.30 22.77
C ARG A 254 15.92 -12.98 22.56
N THR A 255 16.01 -14.29 22.69
CA THR A 255 17.24 -15.04 22.40
C THR A 255 17.49 -15.11 20.89
N LYS A 256 18.73 -14.78 20.44
CA LYS A 256 19.15 -15.02 19.05
C LYS A 256 19.24 -16.52 18.77
N VAL A 257 18.70 -16.96 17.63
CA VAL A 257 18.65 -18.36 17.21
C VAL A 257 18.88 -18.53 15.71
N LYS A 258 19.52 -19.64 15.32
CA LYS A 258 19.61 -20.11 13.92
C LYS A 258 19.47 -21.63 13.85
N ALA A 259 19.02 -22.11 12.70
CA ALA A 259 19.08 -23.53 12.34
C ALA A 259 20.43 -23.82 11.67
N ARG A 260 21.23 -24.68 12.26
CA ARG A 260 22.46 -25.20 11.67
C ARG A 260 22.16 -26.44 10.84
N ILE A 261 22.43 -26.37 9.56
CA ILE A 261 22.01 -27.36 8.58
C ILE A 261 23.21 -27.98 7.87
N GLU A 262 23.29 -29.32 7.84
CA GLU A 262 24.18 -30.04 6.92
C GLU A 262 23.48 -30.25 5.59
N CYS A 263 24.02 -29.67 4.53
CA CYS A 263 23.51 -29.81 3.17
C CYS A 263 23.85 -31.18 2.54
N ALA A 264 23.22 -31.52 1.43
CA ALA A 264 23.43 -32.78 0.74
C ALA A 264 24.89 -32.98 0.24
N ASP A 265 25.62 -31.89 -0.04
CA ASP A 265 27.03 -31.92 -0.43
C ASP A 265 28.03 -32.04 0.75
N GLY A 266 27.52 -32.00 2.00
CA GLY A 266 28.30 -32.05 3.22
C GLY A 266 28.76 -30.67 3.74
N SER A 267 28.38 -29.58 3.07
CA SER A 267 28.60 -28.23 3.58
C SER A 267 27.66 -27.89 4.74
N TRP A 268 28.09 -26.98 5.60
CA TRP A 268 27.29 -26.51 6.75
C TRP A 268 26.90 -25.05 6.57
N GLN A 269 25.66 -24.71 6.92
CA GLN A 269 25.14 -23.34 6.90
C GLN A 269 24.27 -23.08 8.13
N ASP A 270 24.27 -21.84 8.60
CA ASP A 270 23.39 -21.36 9.67
C ASP A 270 22.29 -20.48 9.06
N LYS A 271 21.06 -20.92 9.11
CA LYS A 271 19.89 -20.27 8.51
C LYS A 271 18.98 -19.68 9.57
N ILE A 272 18.34 -18.56 9.28
CA ILE A 272 17.23 -18.08 10.09
C ILE A 272 16.05 -19.03 9.86
N PRO A 273 15.39 -19.57 10.91
CA PRO A 273 14.23 -20.46 10.76
C PRO A 273 13.16 -19.84 9.84
N ALA A 274 12.62 -20.62 8.89
CA ALA A 274 11.71 -20.08 7.86
C ALA A 274 10.41 -19.51 8.44
N TRP A 275 9.99 -20.00 9.61
CA TRP A 275 8.78 -19.57 10.33
C TRP A 275 9.08 -18.64 11.50
N ILE A 276 10.23 -17.95 11.48
CA ILE A 276 10.64 -17.02 12.56
C ILE A 276 9.68 -15.84 12.63
N LYS A 277 9.27 -15.45 13.83
CA LYS A 277 8.34 -14.34 14.07
C LYS A 277 9.04 -12.96 14.08
N TRP A 278 10.33 -12.93 14.34
CA TRP A 278 11.14 -11.73 14.35
C TRP A 278 12.61 -12.03 14.07
N SER A 279 13.30 -11.12 13.38
CA SER A 279 14.73 -11.20 13.14
C SER A 279 15.34 -9.81 13.20
N THR A 280 16.58 -9.70 13.65
CA THR A 280 17.26 -8.41 13.85
C THR A 280 18.66 -8.43 13.29
N GLN A 281 19.14 -7.26 12.92
CA GLN A 281 20.55 -7.01 12.58
C GLN A 281 21.09 -5.97 13.55
N GLU A 282 22.10 -6.37 14.34
CA GLU A 282 22.81 -5.42 15.20
C GLU A 282 23.67 -4.48 14.36
N TRP A 283 23.91 -3.27 14.86
CA TRP A 283 24.67 -2.25 14.14
C TRP A 283 26.09 -2.68 13.71
N ASN A 284 26.70 -3.65 14.39
CA ASN A 284 28.03 -4.21 14.12
C ASN A 284 27.99 -5.58 13.43
N GLU A 285 26.82 -6.10 13.10
CA GLU A 285 26.62 -7.38 12.42
C GLU A 285 26.29 -7.16 10.93
N VAL A 286 26.83 -8.01 10.07
CA VAL A 286 26.56 -7.99 8.64
C VAL A 286 25.30 -8.77 8.31
N LEU A 287 25.03 -9.83 9.07
CA LEU A 287 23.92 -10.76 8.85
C LEU A 287 22.83 -10.56 9.91
N PHE A 288 21.60 -10.85 9.52
CA PHE A 288 20.49 -10.94 10.46
C PHE A 288 20.58 -12.22 11.30
N ASN A 289 20.00 -12.15 12.49
CA ASN A 289 19.77 -13.29 13.36
C ASN A 289 18.26 -13.46 13.59
N GLY A 290 17.76 -14.68 13.56
CA GLY A 290 16.42 -14.98 14.06
C GLY A 290 16.36 -14.70 15.56
N VAL A 291 15.25 -14.21 16.07
CA VAL A 291 15.02 -13.95 17.48
C VAL A 291 13.81 -14.74 17.95
N TYR A 292 14.00 -15.54 18.98
CA TYR A 292 12.89 -16.24 19.63
C TYR A 292 12.01 -15.19 20.33
N TRP A 293 10.85 -14.93 19.74
CA TRP A 293 9.90 -13.93 20.21
C TRP A 293 8.69 -14.63 20.85
N GLU A 294 8.65 -14.63 22.14
CA GLU A 294 7.57 -15.20 22.96
C GLU A 294 7.53 -14.44 24.29
N PRO A 295 6.89 -13.28 24.38
CA PRO A 295 6.76 -12.54 25.63
C PRO A 295 6.09 -13.40 26.70
N PRO A 296 6.64 -13.46 27.94
CA PRO A 296 6.20 -14.42 28.96
C PRO A 296 4.84 -14.08 29.58
N GLU A 297 4.43 -12.83 29.54
CA GLU A 297 3.19 -12.34 30.16
C GLU A 297 2.29 -11.66 29.15
N LYS A 298 0.98 -11.68 29.40
CA LYS A 298 0.02 -10.85 28.66
C LYS A 298 0.01 -9.44 29.22
N GLY A 299 0.07 -8.43 28.32
CA GLY A 299 -0.18 -7.03 28.65
C GLY A 299 -1.68 -6.74 28.88
N ALA A 300 -1.98 -5.66 29.59
CA ALA A 300 -3.33 -5.12 29.64
C ALA A 300 -3.79 -4.68 28.23
N PRO A 301 -5.11 -4.63 27.94
CA PRO A 301 -5.61 -4.20 26.64
C PRO A 301 -5.07 -2.81 26.24
N GLY A 302 -4.35 -2.75 25.11
CA GLY A 302 -3.70 -1.53 24.60
C GLY A 302 -2.37 -1.16 25.26
N GLU A 303 -1.85 -1.97 26.20
CA GLU A 303 -0.53 -1.76 26.83
C GLU A 303 0.61 -2.11 25.85
N VAL A 304 1.51 -1.17 25.64
CA VAL A 304 2.71 -1.38 24.81
C VAL A 304 3.91 -1.62 25.74
N ASP A 305 4.26 -2.89 25.90
CA ASP A 305 5.44 -3.32 26.66
C ASP A 305 6.15 -4.42 25.85
N PRO A 306 7.41 -4.26 25.50
CA PRO A 306 8.11 -5.24 24.65
C PRO A 306 8.35 -6.60 25.33
N ASP A 307 8.19 -6.68 26.64
CA ASP A 307 8.31 -7.94 27.41
C ASP A 307 6.95 -8.58 27.74
N LYS A 308 5.86 -7.98 27.23
CA LYS A 308 4.50 -8.48 27.36
C LYS A 308 3.85 -8.68 26.01
N GLN A 309 3.07 -9.74 25.85
CA GLN A 309 2.25 -9.97 24.67
C GLN A 309 1.17 -8.88 24.56
N TYR A 310 1.12 -8.19 23.45
CA TYR A 310 0.12 -7.16 23.22
C TYR A 310 -1.29 -7.75 23.18
N THR A 311 -2.21 -7.15 23.92
CA THR A 311 -3.63 -7.49 23.90
C THR A 311 -4.39 -6.39 23.19
N PHE A 312 -5.03 -6.76 22.07
CA PHE A 312 -5.84 -5.81 21.29
C PHE A 312 -7.02 -5.30 22.10
N LYS A 313 -7.31 -4.01 21.94
CA LYS A 313 -8.41 -3.32 22.64
C LYS A 313 -9.58 -3.04 21.71
N TYR A 314 -9.34 -2.77 20.45
CA TYR A 314 -10.36 -2.30 19.52
C TYR A 314 -10.70 -3.36 18.46
N PRO A 315 -12.01 -3.57 18.16
CA PRO A 315 -12.41 -4.49 17.10
C PRO A 315 -12.00 -3.97 15.72
N ARG A 316 -11.98 -4.88 14.75
CA ARG A 316 -11.84 -4.51 13.33
C ARG A 316 -13.01 -3.60 12.92
N PRO A 317 -12.75 -2.49 12.24
CA PRO A 317 -13.82 -1.66 11.69
C PRO A 317 -14.59 -2.43 10.61
N PRO A 318 -15.86 -2.10 10.36
CA PRO A 318 -16.59 -2.66 9.24
C PRO A 318 -15.95 -2.25 7.91
N LYS A 319 -16.02 -3.17 6.91
CA LYS A 319 -15.51 -2.90 5.54
C LYS A 319 -16.24 -1.70 4.94
N PRO A 320 -15.55 -0.63 4.57
CA PRO A 320 -16.15 0.51 3.88
C PRO A 320 -16.71 0.11 2.50
N ARG A 321 -17.77 0.76 2.04
CA ARG A 321 -18.34 0.49 0.71
C ARG A 321 -17.43 0.95 -0.43
N ALA A 322 -16.68 2.03 -0.21
CA ALA A 322 -15.62 2.48 -1.10
C ALA A 322 -14.39 2.83 -0.25
N LEU A 323 -13.23 2.40 -0.72
CA LEU A 323 -11.99 2.63 0.00
C LEU A 323 -11.35 3.94 -0.45
N ARG A 324 -10.97 4.76 0.52
CA ARG A 324 -10.02 5.85 0.36
C ARG A 324 -8.74 5.40 1.04
N ILE A 325 -7.82 4.86 0.25
CA ILE A 325 -6.61 4.18 0.73
C ILE A 325 -5.46 5.18 0.80
N TYR A 326 -4.83 5.27 1.96
CA TYR A 326 -3.56 5.96 2.14
C TYR A 326 -2.43 4.94 2.14
N GLU A 327 -1.68 4.86 1.03
CA GLU A 327 -0.52 3.99 0.89
C GLU A 327 0.67 4.61 1.60
N CYS A 328 1.35 3.85 2.44
CA CYS A 328 2.42 4.38 3.29
C CYS A 328 3.53 3.37 3.56
N HIS A 329 4.73 3.91 3.83
CA HIS A 329 5.90 3.20 4.31
C HIS A 329 6.30 3.78 5.66
N VAL A 330 6.20 2.98 6.73
CA VAL A 330 6.44 3.47 8.10
C VAL A 330 7.82 4.10 8.23
N GLY A 331 8.87 3.41 7.78
CA GLY A 331 10.26 3.86 7.95
C GLY A 331 10.59 5.20 7.31
N MET A 332 9.90 5.58 6.20
CA MET A 332 10.15 6.86 5.53
C MET A 332 9.18 7.99 5.93
N SER A 333 8.39 7.80 6.96
CA SER A 333 7.34 8.75 7.36
C SER A 333 7.80 9.86 8.30
N SER A 334 9.07 9.91 8.69
CA SER A 334 9.65 10.99 9.50
C SER A 334 9.94 12.24 8.67
N GLU A 335 9.91 13.41 9.28
CA GLU A 335 10.50 14.63 8.71
C GLU A 335 12.02 14.61 8.77
N GLU A 336 12.58 13.99 9.80
CA GLU A 336 14.01 13.82 9.97
C GLU A 336 14.54 12.70 9.05
N PRO A 337 15.81 12.78 8.60
CA PRO A 337 16.44 11.72 7.79
C PRO A 337 16.81 10.51 8.67
N LYS A 338 15.79 9.80 9.16
CA LYS A 338 15.90 8.59 9.98
C LYS A 338 14.84 7.57 9.55
N VAL A 339 15.02 6.32 9.99
CA VAL A 339 13.96 5.32 9.91
C VAL A 339 12.95 5.58 11.02
N ASN A 340 11.69 5.84 10.66
CA ASN A 340 10.62 6.09 11.63
C ASN A 340 10.13 4.76 12.24
N SER A 341 9.68 4.82 13.49
CA SER A 341 9.19 3.63 14.20
C SER A 341 7.66 3.46 14.07
N TYR A 342 7.15 2.25 14.38
CA TYR A 342 5.71 1.99 14.46
C TYR A 342 5.02 2.91 15.46
N LEU A 343 5.66 3.19 16.61
CA LEU A 343 5.10 4.08 17.64
C LEU A 343 5.10 5.55 17.22
N GLU A 344 6.12 6.01 16.53
CA GLU A 344 6.16 7.37 15.99
C GLU A 344 5.12 7.54 14.88
N PHE A 345 4.99 6.59 13.97
CA PHE A 345 3.94 6.60 12.94
C PHE A 345 2.54 6.64 13.57
N ARG A 346 2.30 5.80 14.57
CA ARG A 346 1.04 5.76 15.33
C ARG A 346 0.71 7.12 15.95
N ARG A 347 1.70 7.80 16.54
CA ARG A 347 1.53 9.07 17.26
C ARG A 347 1.37 10.27 16.32
N ASP A 348 2.21 10.34 15.27
CA ASP A 348 2.41 11.58 14.51
C ASP A 348 1.73 11.55 13.13
N VAL A 349 1.70 10.39 12.47
CA VAL A 349 1.26 10.27 11.07
C VAL A 349 -0.17 9.76 10.96
N LEU A 350 -0.55 8.76 11.76
CA LEU A 350 -1.87 8.16 11.70
C LEU A 350 -3.02 9.17 11.96
N PRO A 351 -2.94 10.09 12.95
CA PRO A 351 -3.94 11.14 13.13
C PRO A 351 -4.05 12.09 11.92
N ARG A 352 -2.93 12.38 11.25
CA ARG A 352 -2.91 13.19 10.02
C ARG A 352 -3.69 12.51 8.89
N ILE A 353 -3.45 11.22 8.66
CA ILE A 353 -4.17 10.43 7.66
C ILE A 353 -5.66 10.44 7.93
N ARG A 354 -6.04 10.22 9.19
CA ARG A 354 -7.44 10.25 9.61
C ARG A 354 -8.10 11.61 9.35
N ALA A 355 -7.43 12.71 9.70
CA ALA A 355 -7.91 14.07 9.47
C ALA A 355 -8.11 14.42 7.99
N LEU A 356 -7.31 13.82 7.10
CA LEU A 356 -7.46 13.97 5.65
C LEU A 356 -8.69 13.27 5.07
N GLY A 357 -9.31 12.35 5.82
CA GLY A 357 -10.53 11.69 5.37
C GLY A 357 -10.33 10.30 4.77
N TYR A 358 -9.15 9.72 4.87
CA TYR A 358 -8.91 8.33 4.45
C TYR A 358 -9.53 7.36 5.46
N ASN A 359 -10.08 6.25 4.97
CA ASN A 359 -10.72 5.21 5.77
C ASN A 359 -10.00 3.86 5.73
N ALA A 360 -8.88 3.81 5.00
CA ALA A 360 -8.00 2.65 4.92
C ALA A 360 -6.54 3.11 4.84
N ILE A 361 -5.64 2.39 5.50
CA ILE A 361 -4.19 2.51 5.28
C ILE A 361 -3.67 1.23 4.63
N GLN A 362 -2.75 1.37 3.67
CA GLN A 362 -2.03 0.25 3.05
C GLN A 362 -0.56 0.38 3.39
N ILE A 363 -0.05 -0.54 4.21
CA ILE A 363 1.32 -0.44 4.75
C ILE A 363 2.26 -1.34 3.96
N MET A 364 3.29 -0.73 3.38
CA MET A 364 4.41 -1.39 2.70
C MET A 364 5.48 -1.84 3.70
N ALA A 365 6.35 -2.76 3.27
CA ALA A 365 7.60 -3.13 3.96
C ALA A 365 7.41 -3.68 5.38
N ILE A 366 6.30 -4.37 5.64
CA ILE A 366 6.05 -5.01 6.93
C ILE A 366 6.85 -6.31 7.08
N GLN A 367 6.87 -7.17 6.04
CA GLN A 367 7.66 -8.40 6.07
C GLN A 367 9.16 -8.07 6.13
N GLU A 368 9.91 -8.77 6.96
CA GLU A 368 11.34 -8.48 7.13
C GLU A 368 12.13 -8.69 5.84
N HIS A 369 13.03 -7.78 5.56
CA HIS A 369 13.86 -7.73 4.37
C HIS A 369 15.25 -7.21 4.71
N ALA A 370 16.30 -7.95 4.36
CA ALA A 370 17.67 -7.57 4.67
C ALA A 370 18.12 -6.32 3.91
N TYR A 371 17.69 -6.17 2.66
CA TYR A 371 18.04 -5.02 1.82
C TYR A 371 16.97 -3.92 1.89
N TYR A 372 17.25 -2.87 2.66
CA TYR A 372 16.32 -1.76 2.85
C TYR A 372 15.98 -1.01 1.55
N GLY A 373 16.94 -0.90 0.63
CA GLY A 373 16.75 -0.32 -0.71
C GLY A 373 15.79 -1.10 -1.63
N SER A 374 15.31 -2.27 -1.20
CA SER A 374 14.25 -3.01 -1.90
C SER A 374 12.83 -2.51 -1.57
N PHE A 375 12.70 -1.51 -0.71
CA PHE A 375 11.41 -0.96 -0.23
C PHE A 375 10.49 -2.00 0.45
N GLY A 376 11.07 -3.13 0.90
CA GLY A 376 10.34 -4.26 1.46
C GLY A 376 9.94 -5.34 0.47
N TYR A 377 10.28 -5.22 -0.81
CA TYR A 377 9.88 -6.20 -1.83
C TYR A 377 10.84 -7.39 -2.00
N HIS A 378 12.04 -7.34 -1.42
CA HIS A 378 12.94 -8.51 -1.32
C HIS A 378 12.82 -9.19 0.05
N VAL A 379 11.68 -9.82 0.30
CA VAL A 379 11.37 -10.44 1.58
C VAL A 379 12.35 -11.57 1.89
N THR A 380 12.90 -11.56 3.11
CA THR A 380 13.76 -12.61 3.66
C THR A 380 13.04 -13.48 4.67
N ASN A 381 12.23 -12.89 5.56
CA ASN A 381 11.51 -13.61 6.60
C ASN A 381 10.01 -13.29 6.53
N PHE A 382 9.23 -14.24 6.06
CA PHE A 382 7.82 -14.04 5.71
C PHE A 382 6.91 -13.85 6.92
N PHE A 383 7.23 -14.46 8.07
CA PHE A 383 6.44 -14.38 9.31
C PHE A 383 6.96 -13.32 10.28
N GLY A 384 8.09 -12.69 9.97
CA GLY A 384 8.71 -11.67 10.81
C GLY A 384 8.37 -10.26 10.36
N VAL A 385 8.14 -9.36 11.32
CA VAL A 385 7.98 -7.92 11.05
C VAL A 385 9.34 -7.25 10.82
N SER A 386 9.36 -6.19 10.02
CA SER A 386 10.57 -5.38 9.80
C SER A 386 11.05 -4.78 11.11
N SER A 387 12.20 -5.26 11.58
CA SER A 387 12.81 -4.87 12.84
C SER A 387 13.36 -3.44 12.83
N ARG A 388 13.57 -2.86 11.65
CA ARG A 388 14.00 -1.47 11.52
C ARG A 388 12.98 -0.47 12.05
N CYS A 389 11.69 -0.81 11.99
CA CYS A 389 10.62 0.06 12.47
C CYS A 389 10.17 -0.26 13.90
N GLY A 390 10.64 -1.37 14.49
CA GLY A 390 10.31 -1.74 15.86
C GLY A 390 10.01 -3.22 16.06
N THR A 391 9.29 -3.51 17.12
CA THR A 391 8.96 -4.86 17.57
C THR A 391 7.61 -5.34 17.04
N PRO A 392 7.33 -6.67 17.09
CA PRO A 392 6.01 -7.22 16.80
C PRO A 392 4.87 -6.57 17.59
N GLU A 393 5.09 -6.30 18.88
CA GLU A 393 4.06 -5.73 19.76
C GLU A 393 3.76 -4.25 19.43
N GLU A 394 4.76 -3.50 18.97
CA GLU A 394 4.58 -2.12 18.51
C GLU A 394 3.79 -2.03 17.21
N LEU A 395 3.97 -2.99 16.29
CA LEU A 395 3.13 -3.08 15.08
C LEU A 395 1.67 -3.40 15.44
N LYS A 396 1.44 -4.34 16.39
CA LYS A 396 0.08 -4.63 16.89
C LYS A 396 -0.57 -3.37 17.46
N ALA A 397 0.17 -2.56 18.21
CA ALA A 397 -0.32 -1.31 18.77
C ALA A 397 -0.67 -0.26 17.70
N LEU A 398 0.08 -0.22 16.59
CA LEU A 398 -0.24 0.62 15.44
C LEU A 398 -1.56 0.21 14.78
N VAL A 399 -1.75 -1.09 14.54
CA VAL A 399 -2.98 -1.62 13.93
C VAL A 399 -4.19 -1.35 14.85
N ASP A 400 -4.04 -1.60 16.14
CA ASP A 400 -5.10 -1.38 17.14
C ASP A 400 -5.55 0.09 17.21
N GLU A 401 -4.58 1.02 17.10
CA GLU A 401 -4.89 2.46 17.06
C GLU A 401 -5.61 2.87 15.77
N ALA A 402 -5.22 2.28 14.62
CA ALA A 402 -5.93 2.51 13.37
C ALA A 402 -7.39 2.02 13.46
N HIS A 403 -7.63 0.86 14.09
CA HIS A 403 -8.97 0.35 14.37
C HIS A 403 -9.75 1.29 15.29
N ARG A 404 -9.12 1.80 16.36
CA ARG A 404 -9.74 2.82 17.24
C ARG A 404 -10.24 4.04 16.46
N MET A 405 -9.45 4.46 15.47
CA MET A 405 -9.80 5.58 14.58
C MET A 405 -10.80 5.19 13.47
N GLY A 406 -11.27 3.94 13.44
CA GLY A 406 -12.22 3.45 12.46
C GLY A 406 -11.60 3.27 11.05
N MET A 407 -10.29 3.10 10.95
CA MET A 407 -9.59 2.82 9.68
C MET A 407 -9.24 1.34 9.58
N ILE A 408 -9.55 0.72 8.44
CA ILE A 408 -9.05 -0.62 8.13
C ILE A 408 -7.57 -0.57 7.74
N VAL A 409 -6.85 -1.65 8.05
CA VAL A 409 -5.41 -1.76 7.79
C VAL A 409 -5.14 -2.87 6.79
N LEU A 410 -4.65 -2.50 5.62
CA LEU A 410 -4.23 -3.42 4.56
C LEU A 410 -2.71 -3.58 4.61
N MET A 411 -2.24 -4.80 4.41
CA MET A 411 -0.83 -5.08 4.27
C MET A 411 -0.45 -5.28 2.80
N ASP A 412 0.65 -4.68 2.38
CA ASP A 412 1.28 -5.00 1.10
C ASP A 412 2.06 -6.30 1.26
N ILE A 413 1.52 -7.41 0.72
CA ILE A 413 2.07 -8.76 0.88
C ILE A 413 2.77 -9.24 -0.39
N VAL A 414 3.99 -9.74 -0.24
CA VAL A 414 4.80 -10.23 -1.36
C VAL A 414 4.76 -11.75 -1.40
N HIS A 415 3.88 -12.31 -2.23
CA HIS A 415 3.79 -13.75 -2.51
C HIS A 415 4.17 -14.09 -3.95
N SER A 416 4.53 -13.10 -4.75
CA SER A 416 5.00 -13.27 -6.13
C SER A 416 6.43 -13.80 -6.21
N HIS A 417 7.26 -13.45 -5.24
CA HIS A 417 8.68 -13.79 -5.23
C HIS A 417 9.29 -13.66 -3.82
N ALA A 418 10.55 -14.03 -3.69
CA ALA A 418 11.33 -13.85 -2.47
C ALA A 418 12.72 -13.32 -2.79
N SER A 419 13.42 -12.78 -1.80
CA SER A 419 14.83 -12.39 -1.92
C SER A 419 15.69 -13.59 -2.33
N LYS A 420 16.64 -13.34 -3.21
CA LYS A 420 17.68 -14.35 -3.54
C LYS A 420 18.76 -14.51 -2.46
N ASN A 421 18.72 -13.68 -1.40
CA ASN A 421 19.68 -13.73 -0.30
C ASN A 421 19.69 -15.12 0.35
N THR A 422 20.82 -15.80 0.26
CA THR A 422 21.01 -17.15 0.81
C THR A 422 21.37 -17.15 2.29
N ASN A 423 21.81 -16.04 2.86
CA ASN A 423 22.25 -15.98 4.25
C ASN A 423 21.07 -15.66 5.20
N ASP A 424 20.27 -14.64 4.84
CA ASP A 424 19.22 -14.13 5.73
C ASP A 424 17.81 -14.60 5.31
N GLY A 425 17.68 -15.09 4.06
CA GLY A 425 16.39 -15.53 3.51
C GLY A 425 16.24 -17.04 3.37
N ILE A 426 15.08 -17.43 2.84
CA ILE A 426 14.71 -18.83 2.62
C ILE A 426 15.29 -19.44 1.33
N ASN A 427 16.03 -18.66 0.52
CA ASN A 427 16.70 -19.17 -0.67
C ASN A 427 17.80 -20.17 -0.27
N MET A 428 17.88 -21.31 -0.95
CA MET A 428 18.83 -22.39 -0.65
C MET A 428 18.77 -22.85 0.83
N PHE A 429 17.59 -22.83 1.45
CA PHE A 429 17.43 -23.03 2.90
C PHE A 429 18.00 -24.38 3.37
N ASP A 430 17.77 -25.46 2.61
CA ASP A 430 18.29 -26.80 2.90
C ASP A 430 19.49 -27.20 2.03
N GLY A 431 20.09 -26.22 1.34
CA GLY A 431 21.17 -26.41 0.40
C GLY A 431 20.72 -26.80 -1.04
N THR A 432 19.39 -26.93 -1.26
CA THR A 432 18.84 -27.24 -2.59
C THR A 432 18.18 -26.01 -3.22
N ASP A 433 18.24 -25.92 -4.56
CA ASP A 433 17.68 -24.82 -5.35
C ASP A 433 16.14 -24.84 -5.39
N GLY A 434 15.54 -26.02 -5.29
CA GLY A 434 14.11 -26.26 -5.56
C GLY A 434 13.22 -26.48 -4.35
N MET A 435 13.60 -26.08 -3.13
CA MET A 435 12.81 -26.34 -1.93
C MET A 435 11.45 -25.63 -1.96
N TYR A 436 11.40 -24.32 -1.77
CA TYR A 436 10.19 -23.50 -1.89
C TYR A 436 9.95 -22.98 -3.32
N PHE A 437 10.99 -22.99 -4.15
CA PHE A 437 11.03 -22.34 -5.45
C PHE A 437 11.05 -23.36 -6.60
N HIS A 438 10.82 -22.89 -7.82
CA HIS A 438 11.17 -23.68 -8.98
C HIS A 438 12.69 -23.82 -9.08
N GLY A 439 13.17 -24.97 -9.50
CA GLY A 439 14.59 -25.17 -9.78
C GLY A 439 15.03 -24.55 -11.12
N GLY A 440 16.32 -24.20 -11.22
CA GLY A 440 16.90 -23.67 -12.44
C GLY A 440 16.34 -22.31 -12.89
N PRO A 441 16.34 -22.03 -14.21
CA PRO A 441 15.95 -20.70 -14.74
C PRO A 441 14.51 -20.29 -14.39
N ARG A 442 13.56 -21.24 -14.31
CA ARG A 442 12.15 -20.95 -13.96
C ARG A 442 12.02 -20.39 -12.54
N GLY A 443 12.93 -20.74 -11.65
CA GLY A 443 12.93 -20.26 -10.26
C GLY A 443 13.56 -18.88 -10.06
N ASN A 444 13.94 -18.17 -11.14
CA ASN A 444 14.62 -16.90 -11.07
C ASN A 444 13.89 -15.83 -11.89
N HIS A 445 13.51 -14.75 -11.22
CA HIS A 445 12.97 -13.56 -11.87
C HIS A 445 14.14 -12.62 -12.22
N TRP A 446 14.62 -12.69 -13.49
CA TRP A 446 15.85 -12.04 -13.90
C TRP A 446 15.82 -10.50 -13.79
N MET A 447 14.63 -9.87 -13.96
CA MET A 447 14.51 -8.41 -13.88
C MET A 447 14.48 -7.91 -12.44
N TRP A 448 13.82 -8.64 -11.53
CA TRP A 448 13.71 -8.26 -10.12
C TRP A 448 14.81 -8.86 -9.25
N ASP A 449 15.70 -9.65 -9.86
CA ASP A 449 16.80 -10.31 -9.16
C ASP A 449 16.32 -11.11 -7.93
N SER A 450 15.28 -11.90 -8.10
CA SER A 450 14.54 -12.59 -7.04
C SER A 450 14.22 -14.03 -7.39
N ARG A 451 13.64 -14.78 -6.42
CA ARG A 451 13.26 -16.18 -6.57
C ARG A 451 11.75 -16.33 -6.76
N CYS A 452 11.32 -17.18 -7.70
CA CYS A 452 9.91 -17.46 -8.00
C CYS A 452 9.45 -18.73 -7.29
N PHE A 453 8.37 -18.63 -6.52
CA PHE A 453 7.77 -19.74 -5.78
C PHE A 453 7.22 -20.83 -6.71
N ASN A 454 7.30 -22.08 -6.25
CA ASN A 454 6.63 -23.22 -6.87
C ASN A 454 5.26 -23.43 -6.21
N TYR A 455 4.23 -22.79 -6.75
CA TYR A 455 2.87 -22.83 -6.19
C TYR A 455 2.21 -24.21 -6.28
N GLY A 456 2.72 -25.11 -7.13
CA GLY A 456 2.31 -26.52 -7.19
C GLY A 456 2.93 -27.40 -6.12
N ASN A 457 3.93 -26.93 -5.37
CA ASN A 457 4.52 -27.67 -4.27
C ASN A 457 3.65 -27.59 -3.02
N TRP A 458 3.38 -28.74 -2.38
CA TRP A 458 2.47 -28.85 -1.24
C TRP A 458 2.88 -27.99 -0.04
N GLU A 459 4.16 -28.07 0.35
CA GLU A 459 4.66 -27.31 1.50
C GLU A 459 4.87 -25.82 1.20
N THR A 460 5.17 -25.45 -0.06
CA THR A 460 5.14 -24.04 -0.49
C THR A 460 3.73 -23.45 -0.38
N MET A 461 2.72 -24.21 -0.81
CA MET A 461 1.31 -23.80 -0.71
C MET A 461 0.91 -23.65 0.76
N ARG A 462 1.27 -24.61 1.62
CA ARG A 462 1.05 -24.53 3.08
C ARG A 462 1.71 -23.28 3.67
N PHE A 463 2.96 -23.02 3.31
CA PHE A 463 3.75 -21.88 3.79
C PHE A 463 3.07 -20.56 3.45
N LEU A 464 2.70 -20.36 2.18
CA LEU A 464 2.09 -19.12 1.71
C LEU A 464 0.65 -18.91 2.21
N LEU A 465 -0.19 -19.95 2.24
CA LEU A 465 -1.54 -19.87 2.81
C LEU A 465 -1.50 -19.58 4.31
N SER A 466 -0.58 -20.24 5.02
CA SER A 466 -0.37 -19.98 6.45
C SER A 466 0.16 -18.56 6.70
N ASN A 467 1.00 -18.04 5.81
CA ASN A 467 1.51 -16.68 5.91
C ASN A 467 0.41 -15.64 5.75
N ALA A 468 -0.46 -15.81 4.74
CA ALA A 468 -1.61 -14.92 4.56
C ALA A 468 -2.55 -14.94 5.78
N ARG A 469 -2.79 -16.12 6.37
CA ARG A 469 -3.60 -16.24 7.58
C ARG A 469 -2.91 -15.64 8.81
N TRP A 470 -1.60 -15.83 8.95
CA TRP A 470 -0.78 -15.38 10.10
C TRP A 470 -0.94 -13.90 10.38
N TRP A 471 -0.82 -13.06 9.36
CA TRP A 471 -0.92 -11.61 9.51
C TRP A 471 -2.33 -11.17 9.92
N MET A 472 -3.36 -11.87 9.46
CA MET A 472 -4.75 -11.62 9.89
C MET A 472 -4.96 -12.07 11.34
N ASP A 473 -4.48 -13.25 11.72
CA ASP A 473 -4.67 -13.81 13.06
C ASP A 473 -3.87 -13.06 14.12
N GLU A 474 -2.57 -12.83 13.87
CA GLU A 474 -1.65 -12.31 14.87
C GLU A 474 -1.67 -10.79 14.96
N TYR A 475 -1.72 -10.09 13.83
CA TYR A 475 -1.61 -8.62 13.76
C TYR A 475 -2.92 -7.92 13.45
N LYS A 476 -3.99 -8.67 13.23
CA LYS A 476 -5.34 -8.14 12.97
C LYS A 476 -5.43 -7.26 11.73
N PHE A 477 -4.60 -7.48 10.70
CA PHE A 477 -4.79 -6.83 9.41
C PHE A 477 -6.18 -7.13 8.84
N ASP A 478 -6.76 -6.20 8.07
CA ASP A 478 -8.11 -6.30 7.51
C ASP A 478 -8.11 -6.76 6.04
N GLY A 479 -6.94 -7.06 5.50
CA GLY A 479 -6.77 -7.53 4.15
C GLY A 479 -5.42 -7.19 3.55
N TYR A 480 -5.32 -7.34 2.22
CA TYR A 480 -4.05 -7.28 1.51
C TYR A 480 -4.12 -6.55 0.18
N ARG A 481 -3.00 -5.92 -0.19
CA ARG A 481 -2.60 -5.74 -1.57
C ARG A 481 -1.56 -6.79 -1.91
N PHE A 482 -1.81 -7.63 -2.91
CA PHE A 482 -0.87 -8.63 -3.41
C PHE A 482 0.02 -8.02 -4.48
N ASP A 483 1.33 -8.02 -4.19
CA ASP A 483 2.37 -7.51 -5.08
C ASP A 483 2.62 -8.43 -6.27
N GLY A 484 2.84 -7.85 -7.46
CA GLY A 484 3.36 -8.53 -8.63
C GLY A 484 2.53 -9.71 -9.14
N VAL A 485 1.20 -9.67 -9.04
CA VAL A 485 0.33 -10.81 -9.38
C VAL A 485 0.44 -11.20 -10.85
N THR A 486 0.65 -10.26 -11.76
CA THR A 486 0.92 -10.59 -13.18
C THR A 486 2.16 -11.49 -13.32
N SER A 487 3.21 -11.24 -12.52
CA SER A 487 4.41 -12.08 -12.53
C SER A 487 4.12 -13.52 -12.06
N MET A 488 3.15 -13.70 -11.15
CA MET A 488 2.72 -15.04 -10.70
C MET A 488 1.98 -15.80 -11.80
N MET A 489 1.00 -15.14 -12.43
CA MET A 489 0.00 -15.78 -13.30
C MET A 489 0.56 -16.24 -14.67
N TYR A 490 1.75 -15.81 -15.06
CA TYR A 490 2.29 -16.12 -16.39
C TYR A 490 3.75 -16.58 -16.33
N HIS A 491 4.10 -17.63 -17.12
CA HIS A 491 5.46 -18.16 -17.20
C HIS A 491 6.47 -17.15 -17.76
N HIS A 492 6.04 -16.16 -18.53
CA HIS A 492 6.86 -15.04 -19.00
C HIS A 492 6.92 -13.87 -18.01
N HIS A 493 6.25 -13.98 -16.85
CA HIS A 493 6.21 -12.96 -15.79
C HIS A 493 5.72 -11.57 -16.22
N GLY A 494 5.04 -11.46 -17.36
CA GLY A 494 4.67 -10.15 -17.95
C GLY A 494 5.84 -9.39 -18.56
N LEU A 495 7.06 -9.95 -18.53
CA LEU A 495 8.27 -9.28 -18.99
C LEU A 495 8.38 -9.29 -20.52
N SER A 496 8.66 -8.11 -21.10
CA SER A 496 8.75 -7.92 -22.55
C SER A 496 7.51 -8.41 -23.30
N TYR A 497 6.37 -8.45 -22.64
CA TYR A 497 5.09 -8.90 -23.19
C TYR A 497 4.04 -7.78 -23.09
N THR A 498 3.36 -7.49 -24.19
CA THR A 498 2.29 -6.51 -24.24
C THR A 498 0.95 -7.24 -24.39
N PHE A 499 0.08 -7.09 -23.40
CA PHE A 499 -1.26 -7.64 -23.47
C PHE A 499 -2.14 -6.77 -24.39
N THR A 500 -2.67 -7.38 -25.43
CA THR A 500 -3.49 -6.69 -26.45
C THR A 500 -4.99 -6.79 -26.16
N GLY A 501 -5.35 -7.60 -25.16
CA GLY A 501 -6.75 -7.89 -24.83
C GLY A 501 -7.31 -9.14 -25.51
N ASN A 502 -6.48 -9.88 -26.25
CA ASN A 502 -6.86 -11.16 -26.83
C ASN A 502 -6.97 -12.23 -25.73
N TYR A 503 -8.11 -12.92 -25.67
CA TYR A 503 -8.39 -13.90 -24.59
C TYR A 503 -7.42 -15.09 -24.59
N GLY A 504 -6.81 -15.45 -25.73
CA GLY A 504 -5.73 -16.44 -25.78
C GLY A 504 -4.46 -16.05 -25.01
N GLU A 505 -4.26 -14.77 -24.74
CA GLU A 505 -3.12 -14.28 -23.93
C GLU A 505 -3.29 -14.63 -22.45
N TYR A 506 -4.53 -14.62 -21.97
CA TYR A 506 -4.86 -14.86 -20.57
C TYR A 506 -5.06 -16.33 -20.22
N PHE A 507 -5.48 -17.15 -21.21
CA PHE A 507 -5.95 -18.52 -20.99
C PHE A 507 -5.21 -19.55 -21.88
N GLY A 508 -4.01 -19.18 -22.32
CA GLY A 508 -3.15 -20.03 -23.15
C GLY A 508 -2.12 -20.82 -22.33
N MET A 509 -1.15 -21.40 -23.05
CA MET A 509 -0.07 -22.20 -22.47
C MET A 509 0.92 -21.40 -21.60
N ASN A 510 0.91 -20.06 -21.71
CA ASN A 510 1.75 -19.19 -20.88
C ASN A 510 1.15 -18.91 -19.49
N THR A 511 -0.11 -19.27 -19.25
CA THR A 511 -0.73 -19.09 -17.95
C THR A 511 -0.26 -20.14 -16.96
N ASP A 512 0.29 -19.72 -15.83
CA ASP A 512 0.67 -20.61 -14.72
C ASP A 512 -0.59 -20.96 -13.90
N VAL A 513 -1.18 -22.12 -14.21
CA VAL A 513 -2.42 -22.57 -13.56
C VAL A 513 -2.21 -22.85 -12.08
N ASP A 514 -1.03 -23.32 -11.66
CA ASP A 514 -0.74 -23.57 -10.24
C ASP A 514 -0.78 -22.27 -9.44
N ALA A 515 -0.22 -21.19 -10.00
CA ALA A 515 -0.27 -19.85 -9.39
C ALA A 515 -1.71 -19.30 -9.34
N VAL A 516 -2.48 -19.42 -10.43
CA VAL A 516 -3.88 -18.97 -10.45
C VAL A 516 -4.73 -19.74 -9.43
N VAL A 517 -4.52 -21.05 -9.32
CA VAL A 517 -5.23 -21.89 -8.33
C VAL A 517 -4.82 -21.53 -6.89
N TYR A 518 -3.53 -21.25 -6.65
CA TYR A 518 -3.08 -20.71 -5.38
C TYR A 518 -3.81 -19.41 -5.01
N LEU A 519 -3.94 -18.48 -5.96
CA LEU A 519 -4.67 -17.22 -5.75
C LEU A 519 -6.16 -17.46 -5.46
N MET A 520 -6.80 -18.43 -6.11
CA MET A 520 -8.17 -18.84 -5.80
C MET A 520 -8.29 -19.41 -4.37
N LEU A 521 -7.33 -20.26 -3.95
CA LEU A 521 -7.30 -20.84 -2.60
C LEU A 521 -7.10 -19.77 -1.53
N VAL A 522 -6.16 -18.83 -1.73
CA VAL A 522 -5.94 -17.77 -0.73
C VAL A 522 -7.12 -16.82 -0.62
N ASN A 523 -7.78 -16.49 -1.73
CA ASN A 523 -9.01 -15.68 -1.70
C ASN A 523 -10.16 -16.43 -1.04
N GLN A 524 -10.33 -17.75 -1.29
CA GLN A 524 -11.29 -18.55 -0.56
C GLN A 524 -11.02 -18.51 0.95
N LEU A 525 -9.79 -18.81 1.35
CA LEU A 525 -9.39 -18.84 2.76
C LEU A 525 -9.70 -17.53 3.49
N LEU A 526 -9.28 -16.42 2.89
CA LEU A 526 -9.41 -15.09 3.51
C LEU A 526 -10.87 -14.65 3.62
N HIS A 527 -11.66 -14.77 2.54
CA HIS A 527 -13.06 -14.35 2.55
C HIS A 527 -13.96 -15.26 3.38
N ASP A 528 -13.64 -16.58 3.48
CA ASP A 528 -14.37 -17.49 4.34
C ASP A 528 -14.11 -17.21 5.82
N LEU A 529 -12.83 -17.09 6.22
CA LEU A 529 -12.47 -16.88 7.62
C LEU A 529 -12.73 -15.44 8.09
N PHE A 530 -12.52 -14.45 7.21
CA PHE A 530 -12.64 -13.03 7.52
C PHE A 530 -13.61 -12.36 6.52
N PRO A 531 -14.94 -12.46 6.72
CA PRO A 531 -15.93 -12.04 5.73
C PRO A 531 -15.85 -10.55 5.34
N ASN A 532 -15.28 -9.70 6.19
CA ASN A 532 -15.07 -8.28 5.95
C ASN A 532 -13.68 -7.96 5.37
N CYS A 533 -12.85 -8.96 5.06
CA CYS A 533 -11.53 -8.70 4.52
C CYS A 533 -11.59 -8.03 3.12
N VAL A 534 -10.47 -7.41 2.76
CA VAL A 534 -10.27 -6.78 1.46
C VAL A 534 -9.07 -7.41 0.78
N THR A 535 -9.24 -7.85 -0.47
CA THR A 535 -8.13 -8.32 -1.30
C THR A 535 -8.00 -7.50 -2.57
N ILE A 536 -6.81 -6.92 -2.79
CA ILE A 536 -6.47 -6.10 -3.95
C ILE A 536 -5.34 -6.79 -4.69
N GLY A 537 -5.47 -7.04 -5.98
CA GLY A 537 -4.39 -7.62 -6.78
C GLY A 537 -3.72 -6.59 -7.67
N GLU A 538 -2.40 -6.54 -7.66
CA GLU A 538 -1.63 -5.79 -8.65
C GLU A 538 -1.52 -6.62 -9.93
N ASP A 539 -2.45 -6.39 -10.86
CA ASP A 539 -2.46 -7.05 -12.17
C ASP A 539 -2.55 -6.05 -13.32
N VAL A 540 -1.48 -6.00 -14.12
CA VAL A 540 -1.39 -5.16 -15.33
C VAL A 540 -1.87 -5.89 -16.59
N SER A 541 -2.07 -7.20 -16.53
CA SER A 541 -2.50 -7.98 -17.69
C SER A 541 -3.95 -7.68 -18.10
N GLY A 542 -4.80 -7.39 -17.11
CA GLY A 542 -6.21 -7.22 -17.32
C GLY A 542 -6.95 -8.56 -17.53
N MET A 543 -6.49 -9.68 -16.94
CA MET A 543 -7.13 -10.99 -17.05
C MET A 543 -8.63 -10.91 -16.70
N PRO A 544 -9.53 -11.38 -17.58
CA PRO A 544 -10.96 -11.45 -17.27
C PRO A 544 -11.27 -12.45 -16.17
N GLY A 545 -12.24 -12.11 -15.29
CA GLY A 545 -12.63 -12.94 -14.16
C GLY A 545 -11.70 -12.83 -12.95
N PHE A 546 -10.74 -11.91 -12.96
CA PHE A 546 -9.79 -11.67 -11.86
C PHE A 546 -10.51 -11.20 -10.59
N CYS A 547 -11.39 -10.20 -10.71
CA CYS A 547 -12.20 -9.68 -9.60
C CYS A 547 -13.61 -10.30 -9.57
N ARG A 548 -13.78 -11.52 -10.07
CA ARG A 548 -15.03 -12.29 -9.87
C ARG A 548 -14.84 -13.26 -8.71
N PRO A 549 -15.91 -13.48 -7.90
CA PRO A 549 -15.84 -14.41 -6.78
C PRO A 549 -15.31 -15.79 -7.19
N TRP A 550 -14.48 -16.38 -6.34
CA TRP A 550 -13.95 -17.72 -6.58
C TRP A 550 -15.09 -18.75 -6.72
N GLN A 551 -16.21 -18.54 -6.00
CA GLN A 551 -17.41 -19.37 -6.10
C GLN A 551 -18.02 -19.39 -7.50
N GLU A 552 -17.74 -18.43 -8.35
CA GLU A 552 -18.17 -18.36 -9.74
C GLU A 552 -17.13 -18.93 -10.73
N GLY A 553 -15.98 -19.37 -10.24
CA GLY A 553 -14.81 -19.78 -11.05
C GLY A 553 -13.86 -18.63 -11.38
N GLY A 554 -14.07 -17.45 -10.76
CA GLY A 554 -13.12 -16.31 -10.80
C GLY A 554 -11.89 -16.54 -9.93
N VAL A 555 -10.94 -15.59 -9.95
CA VAL A 555 -9.74 -15.66 -9.09
C VAL A 555 -10.07 -15.24 -7.66
N GLY A 556 -11.02 -14.34 -7.47
CA GLY A 556 -11.60 -14.03 -6.16
C GLY A 556 -11.15 -12.73 -5.51
N PHE A 557 -10.35 -11.91 -6.18
CA PHE A 557 -9.98 -10.59 -5.63
C PHE A 557 -11.19 -9.64 -5.58
N ASP A 558 -11.22 -8.77 -4.56
CA ASP A 558 -12.22 -7.70 -4.49
C ASP A 558 -11.92 -6.61 -5.53
N TYR A 559 -10.66 -6.23 -5.66
CA TYR A 559 -10.24 -5.11 -6.52
C TYR A 559 -8.97 -5.43 -7.31
N ARG A 560 -8.86 -4.79 -8.49
CA ARG A 560 -7.62 -4.69 -9.27
C ARG A 560 -7.06 -3.27 -9.13
N LEU A 561 -5.75 -3.09 -8.98
CA LEU A 561 -5.09 -1.80 -9.12
C LEU A 561 -5.11 -1.35 -10.58
N GLN A 562 -5.61 -0.14 -10.85
CA GLN A 562 -5.77 0.38 -12.22
C GLN A 562 -4.56 1.20 -12.65
N MET A 563 -3.43 0.53 -12.91
CA MET A 563 -2.15 1.15 -13.28
C MET A 563 -2.23 2.01 -14.54
N ALA A 564 -3.09 1.64 -15.50
CA ALA A 564 -3.28 2.39 -16.74
C ALA A 564 -3.66 3.86 -16.52
N ILE A 565 -4.27 4.22 -15.39
CA ILE A 565 -4.63 5.60 -15.05
C ILE A 565 -3.37 6.41 -14.73
N ALA A 566 -2.49 5.89 -13.86
CA ALA A 566 -1.23 6.54 -13.51
C ALA A 566 -0.32 6.68 -14.75
N ASP A 567 -0.22 5.62 -15.55
CA ASP A 567 0.51 5.64 -16.81
C ASP A 567 -0.01 6.71 -17.80
N LYS A 568 -1.34 6.88 -17.85
CA LYS A 568 -1.94 7.92 -18.69
C LYS A 568 -1.62 9.32 -18.21
N TRP A 569 -1.66 9.57 -16.90
CA TRP A 569 -1.27 10.87 -16.37
C TRP A 569 0.19 11.20 -16.65
N ILE A 570 1.11 10.23 -16.48
CA ILE A 570 2.52 10.41 -16.85
C ILE A 570 2.66 10.68 -18.35
N GLU A 571 1.99 9.90 -19.18
CA GLU A 571 2.04 10.08 -20.65
C GLU A 571 1.65 11.50 -21.06
N VAL A 572 0.49 11.99 -20.61
CA VAL A 572 -0.01 13.31 -21.03
C VAL A 572 0.83 14.46 -20.48
N MET A 573 1.38 14.34 -19.27
CA MET A 573 2.26 15.36 -18.69
C MET A 573 3.66 15.38 -19.33
N LYS A 574 4.17 14.21 -19.70
CA LYS A 574 5.49 14.05 -20.30
C LYS A 574 5.55 14.45 -21.78
N LEU A 575 4.50 14.15 -22.52
CA LEU A 575 4.50 14.29 -23.99
C LEU A 575 3.74 15.53 -24.49
N HIS A 576 2.89 16.13 -23.67
CA HIS A 576 1.96 17.16 -24.12
C HIS A 576 1.83 18.31 -23.14
N ASP A 577 1.78 19.53 -23.67
CA ASP A 577 1.25 20.67 -22.92
C ASP A 577 -0.25 20.45 -22.62
N ASP A 578 -0.75 21.01 -21.53
CA ASP A 578 -2.15 20.83 -21.09
C ASP A 578 -3.19 21.25 -22.16
N TYR A 579 -2.86 22.19 -23.04
CA TYR A 579 -3.69 22.53 -24.19
C TYR A 579 -3.88 21.35 -25.15
N ALA A 580 -2.88 20.50 -25.29
CA ALA A 580 -2.92 19.34 -26.19
C ALA A 580 -3.54 18.08 -25.55
N TRP A 581 -3.92 18.12 -24.27
CA TRP A 581 -4.56 16.98 -23.63
C TRP A 581 -5.91 16.67 -24.28
N ASN A 582 -6.14 15.38 -24.59
CA ASN A 582 -7.37 14.94 -25.25
C ASN A 582 -8.40 14.47 -24.21
N MET A 583 -9.51 15.18 -24.08
CA MET A 583 -10.57 14.94 -23.10
C MET A 583 -11.24 13.58 -23.29
N GLY A 584 -11.46 13.19 -24.54
CA GLY A 584 -12.03 11.88 -24.86
C GLY A 584 -11.11 10.73 -24.46
N ASN A 585 -9.81 10.84 -24.67
CA ASN A 585 -8.82 9.83 -24.30
C ASN A 585 -8.66 9.72 -22.77
N LEU A 586 -8.62 10.86 -22.05
CA LEU A 586 -8.59 10.86 -20.59
C LEU A 586 -9.81 10.12 -20.01
N VAL A 587 -11.01 10.50 -20.44
CA VAL A 587 -12.24 9.84 -19.99
C VAL A 587 -12.23 8.36 -20.33
N HIS A 588 -11.79 8.00 -21.55
CA HIS A 588 -11.71 6.59 -21.96
C HIS A 588 -10.80 5.80 -21.02
N THR A 589 -9.60 6.27 -20.73
CA THR A 589 -8.67 5.55 -19.83
C THR A 589 -9.20 5.42 -18.42
N LEU A 590 -9.79 6.49 -17.87
CA LEU A 590 -10.36 6.49 -16.51
C LEU A 590 -11.56 5.57 -16.37
N THR A 591 -12.31 5.32 -17.44
CA THR A 591 -13.52 4.47 -17.44
C THR A 591 -13.32 3.11 -18.07
N ASN A 592 -12.14 2.84 -18.67
CA ASN A 592 -11.85 1.56 -19.33
C ASN A 592 -11.54 0.48 -18.30
N ARG A 593 -12.58 -0.20 -17.86
CA ARG A 593 -12.51 -1.32 -16.91
C ARG A 593 -13.43 -2.45 -17.34
N ARG A 594 -13.15 -3.66 -16.86
CA ARG A 594 -14.00 -4.80 -17.14
C ARG A 594 -15.34 -4.68 -16.43
N TYR A 595 -16.40 -5.06 -17.14
CA TYR A 595 -17.73 -5.05 -16.57
C TYR A 595 -17.82 -6.00 -15.36
N ALA A 596 -18.48 -5.51 -14.30
CA ALA A 596 -18.66 -6.24 -13.04
C ALA A 596 -17.35 -6.67 -12.31
N GLU A 597 -16.24 -6.05 -12.64
CA GLU A 597 -14.98 -6.15 -11.88
C GLU A 597 -14.60 -4.79 -11.29
N ALA A 598 -14.42 -4.74 -9.97
CA ALA A 598 -14.10 -3.50 -9.29
C ALA A 598 -12.60 -3.18 -9.36
N CYS A 599 -12.27 -1.89 -9.33
CA CYS A 599 -10.89 -1.44 -9.35
C CYS A 599 -10.62 -0.28 -8.39
N VAL A 600 -9.35 -0.17 -7.98
CA VAL A 600 -8.81 0.97 -7.24
C VAL A 600 -8.15 1.91 -8.24
N GLY A 601 -8.70 3.12 -8.39
CA GLY A 601 -8.12 4.17 -9.22
C GLY A 601 -7.10 5.00 -8.44
N TYR A 602 -6.02 5.42 -9.11
CA TYR A 602 -5.01 6.30 -8.52
C TYR A 602 -4.30 7.10 -9.60
N ALA A 603 -3.91 8.31 -9.26
CA ALA A 603 -3.13 9.16 -10.15
C ALA A 603 -1.64 8.80 -10.10
N GLU A 604 -1.16 8.46 -8.92
CA GLU A 604 0.18 7.97 -8.65
C GLU A 604 0.21 7.13 -7.36
N SER A 605 1.05 6.10 -7.34
CA SER A 605 1.39 5.27 -6.18
C SER A 605 2.85 5.49 -5.79
N HIS A 606 3.41 4.60 -4.95
CA HIS A 606 4.84 4.60 -4.64
C HIS A 606 5.73 4.37 -5.89
N ASP A 607 5.24 3.65 -6.90
CA ASP A 607 6.02 3.27 -8.09
C ASP A 607 6.56 4.49 -8.85
N GLN A 608 5.76 5.53 -9.03
CA GLN A 608 6.17 6.72 -9.79
C GLN A 608 7.33 7.44 -9.11
N ALA A 609 7.32 7.51 -7.79
CA ALA A 609 8.37 8.17 -7.01
C ALA A 609 9.64 7.33 -6.83
N LEU A 610 9.52 5.99 -6.85
CA LEU A 610 10.60 5.04 -6.53
C LEU A 610 11.29 4.45 -7.76
N VAL A 611 10.58 4.30 -8.87
CA VAL A 611 11.04 3.50 -10.02
C VAL A 611 11.61 4.37 -11.16
N GLY A 612 11.99 5.62 -10.88
CA GLY A 612 12.71 6.46 -11.82
C GLY A 612 11.86 7.35 -12.70
N ASP A 613 10.54 7.39 -12.49
CA ASP A 613 9.67 8.43 -13.03
C ASP A 613 9.59 9.61 -12.04
N LYS A 614 8.98 10.70 -12.49
CA LYS A 614 8.70 11.86 -11.64
C LYS A 614 7.28 11.78 -11.10
N THR A 615 7.06 12.32 -9.89
CA THR A 615 5.71 12.52 -9.37
C THR A 615 4.93 13.53 -10.24
N ILE A 616 3.60 13.56 -10.09
CA ILE A 616 2.74 14.54 -10.78
C ILE A 616 3.20 15.96 -10.47
N ALA A 617 3.53 16.27 -9.22
CA ALA A 617 4.05 17.58 -8.82
C ALA A 617 5.33 17.94 -9.59
N PHE A 618 6.26 17.00 -9.76
CA PHE A 618 7.48 17.22 -10.55
C PHE A 618 7.20 17.40 -12.04
N TRP A 619 6.30 16.61 -12.63
CA TRP A 619 5.94 16.79 -14.05
C TRP A 619 5.28 18.15 -14.32
N LEU A 620 4.47 18.64 -13.37
CA LEU A 620 3.74 19.90 -13.52
C LEU A 620 4.58 21.13 -13.25
N MET A 621 5.51 21.10 -12.28
CA MET A 621 6.17 22.28 -11.73
C MET A 621 7.70 22.24 -11.84
N ASP A 622 8.30 21.07 -11.97
CA ASP A 622 9.75 20.83 -12.05
C ASP A 622 10.51 21.64 -10.97
N LYS A 623 11.63 22.24 -11.32
CA LYS A 623 12.48 23.02 -10.40
C LYS A 623 11.78 24.24 -9.77
N ASP A 624 10.75 24.77 -10.44
CA ASP A 624 10.05 25.97 -9.96
C ASP A 624 9.38 25.74 -8.59
N MET A 625 9.05 24.47 -8.25
CA MET A 625 8.47 24.15 -6.95
C MET A 625 9.44 24.34 -5.76
N TYR A 626 10.74 24.44 -5.99
CA TYR A 626 11.70 24.72 -4.91
C TYR A 626 11.75 26.20 -4.53
N ASP A 627 11.57 27.09 -5.51
CA ASP A 627 11.80 28.53 -5.32
C ASP A 627 10.51 29.36 -5.26
N HIS A 628 9.35 28.83 -5.75
CA HIS A 628 8.17 29.62 -6.02
C HIS A 628 6.88 29.09 -5.36
N MET A 629 7.00 28.21 -4.38
CA MET A 629 5.84 27.69 -3.61
C MET A 629 5.37 28.64 -2.50
N ALA A 630 5.94 29.84 -2.37
CA ALA A 630 5.45 30.85 -1.43
C ALA A 630 4.04 31.32 -1.79
N VAL A 631 3.17 31.55 -0.80
CA VAL A 631 1.87 32.19 -1.03
C VAL A 631 2.06 33.66 -1.44
N PRO A 632 1.12 34.28 -2.15
CA PRO A 632 1.21 35.69 -2.53
C PRO A 632 1.53 36.59 -1.33
N GLY A 633 2.53 37.45 -1.47
CA GLY A 633 3.00 38.36 -0.40
C GLY A 633 4.07 37.76 0.54
N SER A 634 4.37 36.45 0.46
CA SER A 634 5.39 35.78 1.29
C SER A 634 6.68 35.46 0.55
N GLY A 635 6.71 35.57 -0.77
CA GLY A 635 7.89 35.26 -1.58
C GLY A 635 7.63 35.32 -3.09
N PRO A 636 8.62 34.90 -3.90
CA PRO A 636 8.52 34.93 -5.36
C PRO A 636 7.40 34.03 -5.87
N GLN A 637 6.77 34.43 -6.98
CA GLN A 637 5.67 33.72 -7.62
C GLN A 637 6.08 33.18 -8.99
N SER A 638 5.48 32.07 -9.43
CA SER A 638 5.66 31.52 -10.77
C SER A 638 4.31 31.06 -11.34
N LEU A 639 4.06 31.46 -12.59
CA LEU A 639 2.88 30.97 -13.33
C LEU A 639 2.94 29.43 -13.57
N VAL A 640 4.13 28.86 -13.59
CA VAL A 640 4.33 27.41 -13.71
C VAL A 640 3.79 26.72 -12.45
N VAL A 641 4.11 27.24 -11.27
CA VAL A 641 3.61 26.71 -9.99
C VAL A 641 2.10 26.92 -9.87
N ASP A 642 1.57 28.09 -10.21
CA ASP A 642 0.12 28.36 -10.15
C ASP A 642 -0.67 27.40 -11.08
N ARG A 643 -0.17 27.20 -12.31
CA ARG A 643 -0.69 26.20 -13.24
C ARG A 643 -0.59 24.79 -12.66
N GLY A 644 0.57 24.44 -12.09
CA GLY A 644 0.82 23.14 -11.52
C GLY A 644 -0.13 22.82 -10.35
N VAL A 645 -0.31 23.74 -9.43
CA VAL A 645 -1.25 23.62 -8.29
C VAL A 645 -2.70 23.44 -8.79
N ALA A 646 -3.11 24.20 -9.81
CA ALA A 646 -4.45 24.10 -10.38
C ALA A 646 -4.68 22.72 -11.01
N LEU A 647 -3.78 22.28 -11.91
CA LEU A 647 -3.89 20.98 -12.58
C LEU A 647 -3.76 19.78 -11.63
N HIS A 648 -2.89 19.86 -10.63
CA HIS A 648 -2.74 18.81 -9.62
C HIS A 648 -4.07 18.52 -8.91
N LYS A 649 -4.79 19.55 -8.47
CA LYS A 649 -6.13 19.42 -7.87
C LYS A 649 -7.12 18.76 -8.83
N MET A 650 -7.14 19.19 -10.09
CA MET A 650 -8.06 18.66 -11.11
C MET A 650 -7.77 17.20 -11.44
N ILE A 651 -6.50 16.82 -11.61
CA ILE A 651 -6.07 15.43 -11.85
C ILE A 651 -6.56 14.52 -10.73
N ARG A 652 -6.37 14.93 -9.49
CA ARG A 652 -6.74 14.12 -8.32
C ARG A 652 -8.25 13.98 -8.18
N LEU A 653 -9.02 15.08 -8.30
CA LEU A 653 -10.47 15.01 -8.23
C LEU A 653 -11.07 14.21 -9.39
N LEU A 654 -10.54 14.34 -10.61
CA LEU A 654 -11.02 13.56 -11.74
C LEU A 654 -10.72 12.07 -11.55
N THR A 655 -9.56 11.74 -10.97
CA THR A 655 -9.17 10.35 -10.72
C THR A 655 -10.05 9.70 -9.65
N ILE A 656 -10.25 10.33 -8.49
CA ILE A 656 -11.12 9.76 -7.45
C ILE A 656 -12.57 9.67 -7.90
N ALA A 657 -13.05 10.69 -8.64
CA ALA A 657 -14.46 10.76 -9.04
C ALA A 657 -14.81 9.85 -10.22
N LEU A 658 -13.84 9.47 -11.07
CA LEU A 658 -14.13 8.73 -12.31
C LEU A 658 -13.31 7.44 -12.46
N GLY A 659 -12.13 7.36 -11.82
CA GLY A 659 -11.11 6.35 -12.11
C GLY A 659 -11.31 4.98 -11.49
N GLY A 660 -12.28 4.78 -10.59
CA GLY A 660 -12.45 3.48 -9.92
C GLY A 660 -13.64 3.39 -8.99
N ASP A 661 -13.75 2.26 -8.30
CA ASP A 661 -14.75 2.00 -7.25
C ASP A 661 -14.15 2.28 -5.86
N SER A 662 -12.85 2.48 -5.83
CA SER A 662 -12.03 2.89 -4.68
C SER A 662 -10.87 3.76 -5.17
N TYR A 663 -10.20 4.45 -4.27
CA TYR A 663 -9.13 5.40 -4.55
C TYR A 663 -7.90 5.15 -3.68
N LEU A 664 -6.72 5.35 -4.24
CA LEU A 664 -5.44 5.26 -3.53
C LEU A 664 -4.62 6.53 -3.71
N ASN A 665 -3.97 6.97 -2.63
CA ASN A 665 -2.97 8.00 -2.59
C ASN A 665 -1.72 7.51 -1.86
N PHE A 666 -0.55 7.73 -2.43
CA PHE A 666 0.72 7.48 -1.73
C PHE A 666 1.11 8.67 -0.87
N MET A 667 1.64 8.39 0.32
CA MET A 667 2.02 9.39 1.33
C MET A 667 2.89 10.52 0.77
N GLY A 668 2.46 11.75 0.98
CA GLY A 668 3.10 12.97 0.49
C GLY A 668 2.57 13.47 -0.86
N ASN A 669 1.94 12.62 -1.66
CA ASN A 669 1.39 13.04 -2.95
C ASN A 669 0.17 13.96 -2.79
N GLU A 670 -0.55 13.85 -1.67
CA GLU A 670 -1.70 14.71 -1.34
C GLU A 670 -1.35 16.20 -1.25
N PHE A 671 -0.13 16.52 -0.89
CA PHE A 671 0.34 17.91 -0.87
C PHE A 671 1.40 18.23 -1.94
N GLY A 672 1.73 17.28 -2.83
CA GLY A 672 2.73 17.48 -3.88
C GLY A 672 4.16 17.52 -3.35
N HIS A 673 4.55 16.57 -2.51
CA HIS A 673 5.88 16.48 -1.92
C HIS A 673 6.99 16.68 -2.96
N PRO A 674 7.96 17.60 -2.73
CA PRO A 674 8.90 18.05 -3.77
C PRO A 674 10.12 17.15 -3.95
N GLU A 675 10.40 16.24 -3.04
CA GLU A 675 11.58 15.38 -3.09
C GLU A 675 11.22 14.03 -3.75
N TRP A 676 12.08 13.55 -4.67
CA TRP A 676 12.03 12.16 -5.10
C TRP A 676 12.47 11.26 -3.93
N ILE A 677 12.26 9.95 -4.08
CA ILE A 677 12.61 8.98 -3.04
C ILE A 677 13.89 8.27 -3.46
N ASP A 678 14.90 8.28 -2.58
CA ASP A 678 16.14 7.52 -2.75
C ASP A 678 16.48 6.84 -1.41
N PHE A 679 16.25 5.52 -1.35
CA PHE A 679 16.54 4.72 -0.16
C PHE A 679 18.04 4.52 0.02
N PRO A 680 18.51 4.29 1.27
CA PRO A 680 19.90 3.95 1.56
C PRO A 680 20.38 2.78 0.71
N ARG A 681 21.44 2.97 -0.05
CA ARG A 681 22.02 1.94 -0.92
C ARG A 681 23.54 2.08 -0.99
N VAL A 682 24.17 0.95 -1.11
CA VAL A 682 25.61 0.84 -1.36
C VAL A 682 25.89 0.75 -2.85
N ASP A 683 27.14 0.95 -3.22
CA ASP A 683 27.60 0.73 -4.60
C ASP A 683 27.26 -0.69 -5.06
N SER A 684 26.76 -0.81 -6.25
CA SER A 684 26.32 -2.08 -6.83
C SER A 684 26.57 -2.13 -8.34
N TYR A 685 26.29 -3.27 -8.95
CA TYR A 685 26.26 -3.42 -10.41
C TYR A 685 24.85 -3.84 -10.83
N ASP A 686 24.33 -3.19 -11.85
CA ASP A 686 23.05 -3.57 -12.45
C ASP A 686 23.16 -5.00 -13.01
N PRO A 687 22.39 -5.95 -12.51
CA PRO A 687 22.51 -7.36 -12.89
C PRO A 687 22.14 -7.61 -14.37
N SER A 688 21.35 -6.73 -14.97
CA SER A 688 20.91 -6.87 -16.37
C SER A 688 21.91 -6.31 -17.37
N THR A 689 22.61 -5.22 -17.01
CA THR A 689 23.54 -4.51 -17.90
C THR A 689 25.00 -4.65 -17.51
N GLY A 690 25.30 -5.15 -16.31
CA GLY A 690 26.63 -5.20 -15.73
C GLY A 690 27.25 -3.83 -15.45
N LYS A 691 26.46 -2.75 -15.53
CA LYS A 691 26.96 -1.39 -15.31
C LYS A 691 27.04 -1.09 -13.80
N PHE A 692 28.07 -0.34 -13.44
CA PHE A 692 28.23 0.19 -12.10
C PHE A 692 27.10 1.19 -11.77
N VAL A 693 26.42 0.98 -10.64
CA VAL A 693 25.40 1.86 -10.09
C VAL A 693 25.93 2.39 -8.77
N PRO A 694 26.28 3.69 -8.68
CA PRO A 694 26.79 4.25 -7.46
C PRO A 694 25.70 4.26 -6.39
N GLY A 695 26.07 3.93 -5.16
CA GLY A 695 25.22 4.10 -3.98
C GLY A 695 25.07 5.58 -3.60
N ASN A 696 24.24 5.84 -2.58
CA ASN A 696 24.08 7.16 -2.00
C ASN A 696 24.77 7.28 -0.60
N GLY A 697 25.74 6.39 -0.31
CA GLY A 697 26.45 6.35 0.96
C GLY A 697 25.59 5.95 2.16
N GLY A 698 24.48 5.27 1.95
CA GLY A 698 23.55 4.90 3.02
C GLY A 698 22.68 6.05 3.52
N SER A 699 22.55 7.13 2.74
CA SER A 699 21.83 8.35 3.13
C SER A 699 20.31 8.12 3.23
N LEU A 700 19.71 8.61 4.31
CA LEU A 700 18.26 8.67 4.52
C LEU A 700 17.68 10.06 4.14
N HIS A 701 18.49 10.97 3.62
CA HIS A 701 18.05 12.35 3.38
C HIS A 701 16.85 12.45 2.43
N LEU A 702 16.78 11.58 1.42
CA LEU A 702 15.67 11.50 0.45
C LEU A 702 14.70 10.34 0.75
N CYS A 703 14.81 9.73 1.95
CA CYS A 703 13.94 8.65 2.42
C CYS A 703 13.10 9.12 3.62
N ARG A 704 12.36 10.22 3.41
CA ARG A 704 11.56 10.90 4.44
C ARG A 704 10.36 11.63 3.85
N ARG A 705 9.54 12.22 4.70
CA ARG A 705 8.43 13.10 4.30
C ARG A 705 8.51 14.44 5.02
N ARG A 706 8.49 15.50 4.23
CA ARG A 706 8.58 16.89 4.67
C ARG A 706 7.18 17.42 5.01
N TRP A 707 6.60 16.92 6.14
CA TRP A 707 5.30 17.38 6.63
C TRP A 707 5.27 18.87 6.95
N ASP A 708 6.41 19.42 7.38
CA ASP A 708 6.63 20.83 7.63
C ASP A 708 6.25 21.72 6.44
N LEU A 709 6.46 21.25 5.20
CA LEU A 709 6.07 21.98 4.00
C LEU A 709 4.55 22.09 3.84
N ALA A 710 3.83 21.03 4.16
CA ALA A 710 2.37 21.01 4.11
C ALA A 710 1.74 21.85 5.22
N ASP A 711 2.40 21.90 6.38
CA ASP A 711 1.94 22.62 7.57
C ASP A 711 2.34 24.10 7.57
N ALA A 712 3.24 24.51 6.67
CA ALA A 712 3.71 25.89 6.57
C ALA A 712 2.63 26.83 5.98
N GLU A 713 2.12 27.75 6.79
CA GLU A 713 1.09 28.72 6.38
C GLU A 713 1.50 29.65 5.22
N PHE A 714 2.80 29.84 5.01
CA PHE A 714 3.36 30.69 3.97
C PHE A 714 3.69 29.95 2.68
N LEU A 715 3.40 28.62 2.57
CA LEU A 715 3.66 27.80 1.38
C LEU A 715 2.37 27.28 0.75
N LYS A 716 2.37 27.11 -0.57
CA LYS A 716 1.22 26.65 -1.38
C LYS A 716 0.92 25.17 -1.21
N TYR A 717 1.83 24.36 -0.62
CA TYR A 717 1.60 22.94 -0.33
C TYR A 717 0.32 22.72 0.50
N LYS A 718 0.01 23.63 1.44
CA LYS A 718 -1.21 23.60 2.23
C LYS A 718 -2.48 23.61 1.39
N PHE A 719 -2.48 24.28 0.22
CA PHE A 719 -3.64 24.34 -0.67
C PHE A 719 -3.95 23.00 -1.31
N LEU A 720 -2.91 22.23 -1.67
CA LEU A 720 -3.07 20.89 -2.21
C LEU A 720 -3.58 19.93 -1.13
N GLN A 721 -3.01 19.97 0.07
CA GLN A 721 -3.45 19.16 1.21
C GLN A 721 -4.90 19.48 1.61
N ALA A 722 -5.26 20.77 1.66
CA ALA A 722 -6.63 21.16 1.96
C ALA A 722 -7.63 20.67 0.91
N PHE A 723 -7.26 20.70 -0.37
CA PHE A 723 -8.12 20.20 -1.44
C PHE A 723 -8.26 18.67 -1.42
N ASP A 724 -7.18 17.94 -1.14
CA ASP A 724 -7.22 16.49 -0.96
C ASP A 724 -8.15 16.10 0.21
N ARG A 725 -8.02 16.78 1.33
CA ARG A 725 -8.94 16.62 2.47
C ARG A 725 -10.39 16.86 2.05
N ALA A 726 -10.67 17.98 1.38
CA ALA A 726 -12.02 18.32 0.94
C ALA A 726 -12.61 17.28 -0.03
N MET A 727 -11.79 16.76 -0.94
CA MET A 727 -12.16 15.72 -1.91
C MET A 727 -12.54 14.39 -1.22
N CYS A 728 -11.75 13.96 -0.22
CA CYS A 728 -12.04 12.75 0.57
C CYS A 728 -13.31 12.92 1.41
N HIS A 729 -13.47 14.08 2.05
CA HIS A 729 -14.67 14.38 2.83
C HIS A 729 -15.93 14.55 1.98
N LEU A 730 -15.79 14.96 0.70
CA LEU A 730 -16.92 14.99 -0.23
C LEU A 730 -17.49 13.58 -0.46
N ASP A 731 -16.63 12.57 -0.61
CA ASP A 731 -17.12 11.20 -0.71
C ASP A 731 -17.73 10.70 0.60
N LYS A 732 -17.15 11.06 1.75
CA LYS A 732 -17.74 10.79 3.05
C LYS A 732 -19.18 11.32 3.15
N ALA A 733 -19.41 12.54 2.67
CA ALA A 733 -20.71 13.20 2.74
C ALA A 733 -21.75 12.63 1.76
N PHE A 734 -21.33 12.33 0.54
CA PHE A 734 -22.26 12.01 -0.56
C PHE A 734 -22.16 10.56 -1.07
N GLY A 735 -21.11 9.79 -0.70
CA GLY A 735 -20.93 8.40 -1.06
C GLY A 735 -20.84 8.14 -2.57
N TYR A 736 -20.34 9.11 -3.33
CA TYR A 736 -20.39 9.05 -4.79
C TYR A 736 -19.50 7.95 -5.38
N MET A 737 -18.40 7.58 -4.71
CA MET A 737 -17.49 6.54 -5.23
C MET A 737 -18.16 5.16 -5.31
N SER A 738 -19.09 4.85 -4.39
CA SER A 738 -19.82 3.59 -4.40
C SER A 738 -21.08 3.64 -5.25
N ALA A 739 -21.41 4.77 -5.86
CA ALA A 739 -22.58 4.89 -6.70
C ALA A 739 -22.44 3.95 -7.93
N PRO A 740 -23.47 3.15 -8.22
CA PRO A 740 -23.38 2.12 -9.26
C PRO A 740 -23.31 2.69 -10.68
N ASN A 741 -23.75 3.94 -10.84
CA ASN A 741 -23.89 4.57 -12.15
C ASN A 741 -23.05 5.83 -12.26
N THR A 742 -22.30 5.91 -13.33
CA THR A 742 -21.61 7.11 -13.77
C THR A 742 -22.09 7.45 -15.17
N TYR A 743 -22.45 8.70 -15.39
CA TYR A 743 -22.91 9.16 -16.71
C TYR A 743 -22.04 10.32 -17.19
N ILE A 744 -21.30 10.09 -18.28
CA ILE A 744 -20.48 11.13 -18.92
C ILE A 744 -21.39 11.92 -19.85
N SER A 745 -21.80 13.12 -19.45
CA SER A 745 -22.63 14.00 -20.25
C SER A 745 -21.84 14.74 -21.31
N ARG A 746 -20.55 15.10 -21.01
CA ARG A 746 -19.71 15.83 -21.93
C ARG A 746 -18.23 15.49 -21.79
N LYS A 747 -17.55 15.36 -22.90
CA LYS A 747 -16.10 15.27 -23.07
C LYS A 747 -15.72 16.04 -24.33
N ASP A 748 -15.72 17.37 -24.21
CA ASP A 748 -15.61 18.27 -25.34
C ASP A 748 -14.16 18.67 -25.59
N GLU A 749 -13.67 18.38 -26.78
CA GLU A 749 -12.26 18.66 -27.14
C GLU A 749 -12.03 20.13 -27.49
N GLY A 750 -13.03 20.81 -28.03
CA GLY A 750 -12.95 22.23 -28.38
C GLY A 750 -12.96 23.15 -27.18
N ASP A 751 -13.88 22.86 -26.25
CA ASP A 751 -14.02 23.62 -25.01
C ASP A 751 -13.08 23.14 -23.90
N LYS A 752 -12.43 21.97 -24.07
CA LYS A 752 -11.63 21.28 -23.05
C LYS A 752 -12.42 20.99 -21.77
N MET A 753 -13.70 20.65 -21.95
CA MET A 753 -14.62 20.38 -20.84
C MET A 753 -14.87 18.90 -20.65
N ILE A 754 -14.87 18.46 -19.38
CA ILE A 754 -15.39 17.16 -18.96
C ILE A 754 -16.53 17.41 -17.96
N VAL A 755 -17.71 16.85 -18.24
CA VAL A 755 -18.88 16.90 -17.35
C VAL A 755 -19.45 15.52 -17.19
N PHE A 756 -19.70 15.11 -15.97
CA PHE A 756 -20.32 13.82 -15.65
C PHE A 756 -21.12 13.86 -14.36
N GLU A 757 -22.03 12.92 -14.19
CA GLU A 757 -22.79 12.67 -12.96
C GLU A 757 -22.33 11.36 -12.32
N ARG A 758 -22.11 11.40 -11.02
CA ARG A 758 -21.87 10.21 -10.19
C ARG A 758 -22.44 10.44 -8.79
N GLY A 759 -23.26 9.51 -8.30
CA GLY A 759 -23.91 9.66 -7.00
C GLY A 759 -24.81 10.89 -6.92
N ASP A 760 -25.48 11.24 -8.03
CA ASP A 760 -26.31 12.45 -8.21
C ASP A 760 -25.56 13.79 -8.06
N LEU A 761 -24.26 13.75 -7.89
CA LEU A 761 -23.39 14.93 -8.01
C LEU A 761 -23.08 15.20 -9.49
N VAL A 762 -23.01 16.46 -9.84
CA VAL A 762 -22.58 16.91 -11.16
C VAL A 762 -21.16 17.48 -11.05
N PHE A 763 -20.21 16.79 -11.70
CA PHE A 763 -18.81 17.19 -11.75
C PHE A 763 -18.52 17.97 -13.04
N VAL A 764 -17.89 19.14 -12.92
CA VAL A 764 -17.59 20.02 -14.04
C VAL A 764 -16.10 20.38 -14.02
N PHE A 765 -15.39 20.03 -15.08
CA PHE A 765 -13.95 20.31 -15.23
C PHE A 765 -13.73 21.16 -16.47
N ASN A 766 -13.03 22.28 -16.32
CA ASN A 766 -12.54 23.11 -17.42
C ASN A 766 -11.02 22.99 -17.50
N PHE A 767 -10.52 22.18 -18.41
CA PHE A 767 -9.08 22.00 -18.67
C PHE A 767 -8.51 23.04 -19.62
N HIS A 768 -9.33 23.95 -20.16
CA HIS A 768 -8.84 24.97 -21.08
C HIS A 768 -7.84 25.91 -20.37
N PRO A 769 -6.65 26.15 -20.95
CA PRO A 769 -5.57 26.90 -20.27
C PRO A 769 -5.85 28.39 -20.08
N GLY A 770 -6.75 29.01 -20.86
CA GLY A 770 -7.00 30.44 -20.77
C GLY A 770 -8.45 30.84 -21.03
N GLN A 771 -9.37 29.90 -21.36
CA GLN A 771 -10.76 30.25 -21.66
C GLN A 771 -11.65 29.91 -20.47
N SER A 772 -12.28 30.91 -19.89
CA SER A 772 -13.36 30.79 -18.92
C SER A 772 -14.72 30.89 -19.62
N TYR A 773 -15.69 30.09 -19.20
CA TYR A 773 -17.01 30.06 -19.82
C TYR A 773 -18.06 30.60 -18.85
N GLN A 774 -18.73 31.67 -19.26
CA GLN A 774 -19.94 32.18 -18.58
C GLN A 774 -21.17 31.38 -19.03
N ASP A 775 -22.11 31.21 -18.15
CA ASP A 775 -23.38 30.51 -18.44
C ASP A 775 -23.24 29.18 -19.18
N TYR A 776 -22.17 28.43 -18.87
CA TYR A 776 -21.92 27.11 -19.48
C TYR A 776 -23.02 26.14 -19.05
N ARG A 777 -23.77 25.63 -20.03
CA ARG A 777 -24.91 24.76 -19.77
C ARG A 777 -24.44 23.33 -19.52
N VAL A 778 -24.86 22.74 -18.41
CA VAL A 778 -24.57 21.37 -18.04
C VAL A 778 -25.87 20.57 -17.85
N GLY A 779 -25.92 19.36 -18.38
CA GLY A 779 -27.06 18.45 -18.22
C GLY A 779 -27.07 17.80 -16.84
N CYS A 780 -28.25 17.55 -16.28
CA CYS A 780 -28.45 16.83 -15.03
C CYS A 780 -29.70 15.98 -15.03
N ARG A 781 -29.72 14.94 -14.18
CA ARG A 781 -30.86 14.03 -14.08
C ARG A 781 -31.99 14.62 -13.25
N GLU A 782 -31.69 15.17 -12.10
CA GLU A 782 -32.68 15.64 -11.14
C GLU A 782 -33.15 17.08 -11.47
N ALA A 783 -34.45 17.34 -11.26
CA ALA A 783 -35.03 18.67 -11.33
C ALA A 783 -34.81 19.42 -10.00
N GLY A 784 -34.80 20.75 -10.04
CA GLY A 784 -34.75 21.58 -8.84
C GLY A 784 -33.47 22.42 -8.74
N PRO A 785 -33.27 23.10 -7.64
CA PRO A 785 -32.09 23.90 -7.41
C PRO A 785 -30.86 23.03 -7.11
N TYR A 786 -29.70 23.38 -7.64
CA TYR A 786 -28.41 22.83 -7.29
C TYR A 786 -27.59 23.85 -6.51
N ARG A 787 -26.65 23.36 -5.68
CA ARG A 787 -25.63 24.16 -5.01
C ARG A 787 -24.24 23.70 -5.33
N LEU A 788 -23.31 24.63 -5.37
CA LEU A 788 -21.89 24.35 -5.41
C LEU A 788 -21.41 23.81 -4.06
N VAL A 789 -20.87 22.58 -4.05
CA VAL A 789 -20.40 21.89 -2.82
C VAL A 789 -18.89 21.79 -2.73
N LEU A 790 -18.18 21.86 -3.88
CA LEU A 790 -16.71 21.91 -3.95
C LEU A 790 -16.30 22.74 -5.17
N SER A 791 -15.34 23.66 -5.00
CA SER A 791 -14.69 24.37 -6.10
C SER A 791 -13.19 24.47 -5.86
N SER A 792 -12.39 24.07 -6.84
CA SER A 792 -10.94 24.25 -6.79
C SER A 792 -10.47 25.72 -6.84
N ASP A 793 -11.39 26.64 -7.15
CA ASP A 793 -11.14 28.09 -7.26
C ASP A 793 -11.37 28.85 -5.94
N GLU A 794 -11.73 28.17 -4.86
CA GLU A 794 -11.82 28.79 -3.54
C GLU A 794 -10.45 29.19 -2.98
N GLU A 795 -10.40 30.29 -2.24
CA GLU A 795 -9.18 30.86 -1.66
C GLU A 795 -8.46 29.87 -0.73
N VAL A 796 -9.20 29.06 0.02
CA VAL A 796 -8.64 28.00 0.90
C VAL A 796 -7.84 26.94 0.12
N PHE A 797 -8.09 26.80 -1.17
CA PHE A 797 -7.36 25.93 -2.08
C PHE A 797 -6.42 26.68 -3.01
N GLY A 798 -6.11 27.95 -2.72
CA GLY A 798 -5.26 28.80 -3.54
C GLY A 798 -5.91 29.28 -4.85
N GLY A 799 -7.22 29.30 -4.93
CA GLY A 799 -7.99 29.82 -6.07
C GLY A 799 -8.19 31.34 -6.02
N TYR A 800 -8.81 31.85 -7.06
CA TYR A 800 -8.99 33.29 -7.27
C TYR A 800 -10.40 33.80 -6.92
N ARG A 801 -11.25 32.94 -6.34
CA ARG A 801 -12.63 33.24 -5.91
C ARG A 801 -13.58 33.65 -7.04
N ASN A 802 -13.34 33.24 -8.28
CA ASN A 802 -14.24 33.51 -9.38
C ASN A 802 -15.48 32.59 -9.35
N ASN A 803 -15.32 31.38 -8.79
CA ASN A 803 -16.41 30.41 -8.58
C ASN A 803 -16.27 29.82 -7.18
N THR A 804 -16.95 30.41 -6.20
CA THR A 804 -16.85 30.05 -4.79
C THR A 804 -18.20 29.59 -4.24
N LYS A 805 -18.13 28.77 -3.23
CA LYS A 805 -19.28 28.31 -2.50
C LYS A 805 -19.95 29.47 -1.75
N ASP A 806 -21.22 29.68 -2.02
CA ASP A 806 -22.08 30.62 -1.31
C ASP A 806 -23.38 29.91 -0.96
N ALA A 807 -23.74 29.87 0.31
CA ALA A 807 -24.94 29.19 0.79
C ALA A 807 -26.24 29.76 0.23
N ASP A 808 -26.24 31.03 -0.14
CA ASP A 808 -27.41 31.73 -0.68
C ASP A 808 -27.55 31.58 -2.20
N VAL A 809 -26.51 31.05 -2.90
CA VAL A 809 -26.52 30.88 -4.35
C VAL A 809 -27.04 29.49 -4.74
N THR A 810 -28.09 29.46 -5.52
CA THR A 810 -28.66 28.24 -6.12
C THR A 810 -28.69 28.33 -7.64
N PHE A 811 -28.41 27.22 -8.30
CA PHE A 811 -28.45 27.06 -9.75
C PHE A 811 -29.76 26.36 -10.14
N GLN A 812 -30.69 27.10 -10.73
CA GLN A 812 -32.03 26.57 -11.07
C GLN A 812 -31.95 25.73 -12.33
N THR A 813 -32.53 24.51 -12.31
CA THR A 813 -32.63 23.67 -13.47
C THR A 813 -33.77 24.13 -14.40
N GLN A 814 -33.52 23.92 -15.69
CA GLN A 814 -34.49 24.11 -16.75
C GLN A 814 -34.84 22.75 -17.34
N ALA A 815 -36.13 22.45 -17.50
CA ALA A 815 -36.61 21.24 -18.18
C ALA A 815 -36.27 21.32 -19.68
N GLY A 816 -35.93 20.19 -20.25
CA GLY A 816 -35.63 20.04 -21.67
C GLY A 816 -34.37 19.18 -21.87
N ASN A 817 -34.40 18.36 -22.93
CA ASN A 817 -33.28 17.46 -23.20
C ASN A 817 -31.98 18.25 -23.53
N PHE A 818 -30.96 18.11 -22.71
CA PHE A 818 -29.63 18.67 -22.94
C PHE A 818 -28.58 17.61 -22.55
N ASP A 819 -27.67 17.29 -23.46
CA ASP A 819 -26.66 16.24 -23.27
C ASP A 819 -27.29 14.88 -22.85
N ASN A 820 -28.46 14.54 -23.43
CA ASN A 820 -29.31 13.37 -23.10
C ASN A 820 -29.72 13.33 -21.62
N ARG A 821 -29.85 14.50 -20.98
CA ARG A 821 -30.40 14.65 -19.61
C ARG A 821 -31.73 15.43 -19.68
N PRO A 822 -32.71 15.06 -18.81
CA PRO A 822 -34.02 15.70 -18.84
C PRO A 822 -33.97 17.14 -18.34
N HIS A 823 -32.99 17.53 -17.61
CA HIS A 823 -32.80 18.86 -17.04
C HIS A 823 -31.38 19.38 -17.29
N SER A 824 -31.20 20.69 -17.13
CA SER A 824 -29.89 21.33 -17.23
C SER A 824 -29.90 22.63 -16.43
N PHE A 825 -28.71 23.08 -16.01
CA PHE A 825 -28.51 24.39 -15.38
C PHE A 825 -27.24 25.05 -15.96
N GLN A 826 -27.05 26.33 -15.69
CA GLN A 826 -25.93 27.10 -16.20
C GLN A 826 -24.95 27.39 -15.05
N VAL A 827 -23.65 27.29 -15.35
CA VAL A 827 -22.57 27.51 -14.39
C VAL A 827 -21.51 28.44 -14.98
N TYR A 828 -20.77 29.12 -14.13
CA TYR A 828 -19.51 29.72 -14.51
C TYR A 828 -18.39 28.72 -14.32
N ALA A 829 -17.61 28.47 -15.37
CA ALA A 829 -16.49 27.54 -15.37
C ALA A 829 -15.17 28.26 -15.67
N PRO A 830 -14.44 28.77 -14.65
CA PRO A 830 -13.14 29.39 -14.85
C PRO A 830 -12.12 28.44 -15.48
N ALA A 831 -11.17 29.00 -16.23
CA ALA A 831 -10.07 28.24 -16.83
C ALA A 831 -9.26 27.49 -15.77
N ARG A 832 -8.86 26.23 -16.07
CA ARG A 832 -8.11 25.33 -15.17
C ARG A 832 -8.74 25.18 -13.77
N THR A 833 -10.05 24.99 -13.73
CA THR A 833 -10.78 24.73 -12.48
C THR A 833 -11.68 23.52 -12.59
N CYS A 834 -12.05 22.99 -11.43
CA CYS A 834 -13.08 21.98 -11.30
C CYS A 834 -14.08 22.37 -10.20
N ALA A 835 -15.33 21.98 -10.39
CA ALA A 835 -16.42 22.27 -9.48
C ALA A 835 -17.38 21.07 -9.38
N VAL A 836 -17.99 20.90 -8.21
CA VAL A 836 -18.97 19.84 -7.95
C VAL A 836 -20.25 20.47 -7.43
N TYR A 837 -21.36 20.09 -8.03
CA TYR A 837 -22.71 20.57 -7.68
C TYR A 837 -23.56 19.42 -7.17
N ALA A 838 -24.33 19.67 -6.13
CA ALA A 838 -25.30 18.75 -5.54
C ALA A 838 -26.72 19.35 -5.60
N PRO A 839 -27.80 18.55 -5.69
CA PRO A 839 -29.15 19.04 -5.43
C PRO A 839 -29.21 19.79 -4.10
N ALA A 840 -29.79 21.00 -4.10
CA ALA A 840 -29.74 21.91 -2.93
C ALA A 840 -30.35 21.27 -1.68
N GLU A 841 -31.38 20.47 -1.83
CA GLU A 841 -32.00 19.77 -0.69
C GLU A 841 -31.04 18.77 0.01
N TRP A 842 -30.00 18.26 -0.71
CA TRP A 842 -28.98 17.39 -0.11
C TRP A 842 -27.86 18.21 0.54
N ALA A 843 -27.56 19.35 -0.07
CA ALA A 843 -26.58 20.26 0.49
C ALA A 843 -27.05 20.90 1.81
N ASP A 844 -28.38 20.99 2.04
CA ASP A 844 -28.98 21.72 3.16
C ASP A 844 -29.44 20.85 4.33
N LYS A 845 -29.64 19.55 4.10
CA LYS A 845 -30.20 18.65 5.11
C LYS A 845 -29.12 17.89 5.87
N ASP A 846 -29.40 17.68 7.14
CA ASP A 846 -28.67 16.81 8.03
C ASP A 846 -28.61 15.35 7.57
N ALA A 847 -27.70 14.63 8.18
CA ALA A 847 -27.20 13.27 7.93
C ALA A 847 -28.23 12.15 7.63
N ASP A 848 -29.53 12.38 7.65
CA ASP A 848 -30.54 11.34 7.51
C ASP A 848 -30.90 10.98 6.07
N ARG A 849 -30.35 11.70 5.09
CA ARG A 849 -30.67 11.43 3.71
C ARG A 849 -29.67 10.50 3.06
N LYS A 850 -30.21 9.49 2.36
CA LYS A 850 -29.47 8.44 1.68
C LYS A 850 -29.36 8.72 0.18
N PRO A 851 -28.26 9.29 -0.35
CA PRO A 851 -28.00 9.22 -1.77
C PRO A 851 -27.87 7.74 -2.15
N HIS A 852 -28.59 7.29 -3.16
CA HIS A 852 -28.58 5.87 -3.60
C HIS A 852 -28.79 4.82 -2.49
N GLY A 853 -29.56 5.15 -1.44
CA GLY A 853 -29.80 4.25 -0.33
C GLY A 853 -28.66 4.18 0.70
N VAL A 854 -27.68 5.08 0.61
CA VAL A 854 -26.56 5.21 1.55
C VAL A 854 -26.83 6.39 2.50
N PRO A 855 -26.56 6.28 3.81
CA PRO A 855 -26.54 7.44 4.70
C PRO A 855 -25.48 8.43 4.20
N GLY A 856 -25.89 9.64 3.83
CA GLY A 856 -25.00 10.73 3.52
C GLY A 856 -24.89 11.67 4.73
N LEU A 857 -23.68 12.13 5.03
CA LEU A 857 -23.48 13.24 5.95
C LEU A 857 -23.78 14.56 5.24
N GLY A 858 -24.35 15.53 5.94
CA GLY A 858 -24.61 16.85 5.38
C GLY A 858 -23.33 17.62 5.08
N VAL A 859 -23.43 18.68 4.25
CA VAL A 859 -22.28 19.54 3.89
C VAL A 859 -21.57 20.12 5.12
N LYS A 860 -22.30 20.37 6.22
CA LYS A 860 -21.72 20.83 7.48
C LYS A 860 -20.71 19.86 8.11
N ASP A 861 -20.82 18.55 7.76
CA ASP A 861 -19.95 17.51 8.32
C ASP A 861 -18.63 17.38 7.53
N LEU A 862 -18.45 18.17 6.47
CA LEU A 862 -17.21 18.24 5.69
C LEU A 862 -16.08 19.01 6.41
N GLY A 863 -16.30 19.36 7.67
CA GLY A 863 -15.32 20.05 8.51
C GLY A 863 -15.16 21.53 8.16
N PRO A 864 -14.17 22.22 8.75
CA PRO A 864 -14.04 23.68 8.67
C PRO A 864 -13.81 24.24 7.27
N TYR A 865 -13.37 23.42 6.33
CA TYR A 865 -13.17 23.84 4.92
C TYR A 865 -14.49 24.06 4.17
N PHE A 866 -15.61 23.56 4.67
CA PHE A 866 -16.94 23.70 4.07
C PHE A 866 -17.94 24.43 4.94
N SER A 867 -17.56 24.79 6.17
CA SER A 867 -18.43 25.47 7.15
C SER A 867 -18.39 26.99 7.07
N ARG A 868 -17.78 27.57 6.02
CA ARG A 868 -17.74 29.03 5.83
C ARG A 868 -18.51 29.46 4.60
#